data_9d6b6781ed424a2564f302eea1d13301
#
_entry.id   9d6b6781ed424a2564f302eea1d13301
#
_cell.length_a   1.000
_cell.length_b   1.000
_cell.length_c   1.000
_cell.angle_alpha   90.00
_cell.angle_beta   90.00
_cell.angle_gamma   90.00
#
_symmetry.space_group_name_H-M   'P 1'
#
loop_
_entity.id
_entity.type
_entity.pdbx_description
1 polymer ?
#
loop_
_entity_poly.entity_id
_entity_poly.type
_entity_poly.pdbx_seq_one_letter_code
_entity_poly.pdbx_strand_id
1 'polypeptide(L)'
;MERNNMNFSELFGNAQWVTCDSGCTSPVIKGGFFIEEPKKAEITICGLGFFRLWINGREVSKDKFVPVNSQYCKRDLTAFEYPILDELSYRTYAVRYDISKFVVDGKNDIRVILGCGWFAQQKRSAEGFAKYGDIKLCYKIDVENKSGKKYTFVSDENLEWKQSRIIENNIYFGEVHDMSLADELTANSGFQNVIKAPAHETQFFVQDCPADRAERAIKPAKLFDLGEVSIYDMGENISGYPVVAATVDGANITVRCSEEINPDGTLNFDSCDRGQIQKDEYRNAKKGEECMPWFTWHGFRYFELTNNAEPVRCEVVHSDCAVTSSFESGSEMLNWLYDAYIRTQLSNMHSGVPSDCPHIERLGYTGDGQLCCEAAMMLLDSQKFYKKWLEDISDCQSIGNGHVQHTAPFMGGGGGPAGWGGAIAVVPYEMYKIYGDKETFRRYLPKILRYFDYLDSRSSGGLVCREEEGGWCLGDWCPPEQITICEPFVNTALYVKQMMMTKEASEAIGESETAAMLEKRIEEKKQAILSAYYSPQTGSFIGDAQGANSFAVDIGLGGERAFNNTKKKYDAADAFDTGIFGTDILTRVLFERGCADTAFRLLTSTGKGSFYNMKKQGATTIWENWDGERSHSHSMFGAVTRYLFSFILGITQEKNSAGYEKIVIAPQIPDGLNRASGHITTVRGEIAVSFIRTEREMDFYVTVPQKAWFTYGSDCEYELWEGENHIHIDFEE
;
A
#
# COMPACT_ATOMS: atom_id res chain seq x y z
N MET A 1 -20.11 11.20 -1.12
CA MET A 1 -20.91 10.89 -2.31
C MET A 1 -20.93 9.39 -2.49
N GLU A 2 -22.09 8.77 -2.59
CA GLU A 2 -22.19 7.37 -2.99
C GLU A 2 -21.47 7.20 -4.33
N ARG A 3 -20.49 6.32 -4.40
CA ARG A 3 -19.93 5.89 -5.68
C ARG A 3 -21.02 5.04 -6.35
N ASN A 4 -21.82 5.66 -7.21
CA ASN A 4 -22.89 4.96 -7.91
C ASN A 4 -22.28 3.93 -8.85
N ASN A 5 -22.65 2.67 -8.66
CA ASN A 5 -22.50 1.63 -9.66
C ASN A 5 -23.19 2.14 -10.95
N MET A 6 -22.44 2.23 -12.04
CA MET A 6 -22.92 2.72 -13.32
C MET A 6 -23.00 1.55 -14.31
N ASN A 7 -24.08 1.53 -15.07
CA ASN A 7 -24.19 0.60 -16.17
C ASN A 7 -23.22 0.98 -17.30
N PHE A 8 -22.80 0.03 -18.10
CA PHE A 8 -21.94 0.27 -19.26
C PHE A 8 -22.49 1.40 -20.15
N SER A 9 -23.80 1.38 -20.45
CA SER A 9 -24.44 2.39 -21.29
C SER A 9 -24.45 3.79 -20.67
N GLU A 10 -24.48 3.92 -19.36
CA GLU A 10 -24.39 5.21 -18.66
C GLU A 10 -22.99 5.82 -18.79
N LEU A 11 -21.94 5.00 -18.67
CA LEU A 11 -20.55 5.46 -18.80
C LEU A 11 -20.10 5.64 -20.24
N PHE A 12 -20.39 4.68 -21.10
CA PHE A 12 -19.80 4.57 -22.43
C PHE A 12 -20.81 4.74 -23.57
N GLY A 13 -22.12 4.87 -23.26
CA GLY A 13 -23.14 4.99 -24.28
C GLY A 13 -23.23 3.76 -25.18
N ASN A 14 -23.08 3.96 -26.49
CA ASN A 14 -23.05 2.90 -27.49
C ASN A 14 -21.63 2.49 -27.93
N ALA A 15 -20.60 2.82 -27.15
CA ALA A 15 -19.22 2.43 -27.41
C ALA A 15 -19.09 0.90 -27.49
N GLN A 16 -18.11 0.45 -28.24
CA GLN A 16 -17.78 -0.96 -28.37
C GLN A 16 -16.41 -1.25 -27.77
N TRP A 17 -16.26 -2.42 -27.15
CA TRP A 17 -14.95 -2.93 -26.79
C TRP A 17 -14.22 -3.35 -28.05
N VAL A 18 -12.97 -2.89 -28.19
CA VAL A 18 -12.09 -3.20 -29.30
C VAL A 18 -10.78 -3.78 -28.80
N THR A 19 -10.15 -4.63 -29.61
CA THR A 19 -8.88 -5.28 -29.31
C THR A 19 -8.06 -5.46 -30.60
N CYS A 20 -6.91 -6.10 -30.50
CA CYS A 20 -6.01 -6.47 -31.57
C CYS A 20 -5.86 -7.99 -31.70
N ASP A 21 -5.01 -8.47 -32.61
CA ASP A 21 -4.68 -9.90 -32.73
C ASP A 21 -4.08 -10.45 -31.43
N SER A 22 -4.37 -11.71 -31.13
CA SER A 22 -4.05 -12.39 -29.86
C SER A 22 -2.56 -12.47 -29.51
N GLY A 23 -1.66 -12.22 -30.45
CA GLY A 23 -0.21 -12.21 -30.21
C GLY A 23 0.37 -10.84 -29.83
N CYS A 24 -0.43 -9.78 -29.90
CA CYS A 24 0.03 -8.43 -29.58
C CYS A 24 -0.23 -8.11 -28.11
N THR A 25 0.82 -7.76 -27.36
CA THR A 25 0.75 -7.43 -25.94
C THR A 25 0.67 -5.91 -25.68
N SER A 26 1.01 -5.09 -26.68
CA SER A 26 1.06 -3.65 -26.55
C SER A 26 0.71 -2.96 -27.87
N PRO A 27 -0.56 -2.95 -28.29
CA PRO A 27 -0.98 -2.25 -29.51
C PRO A 27 -1.05 -0.74 -29.29
N VAL A 28 -0.78 0.03 -30.37
CA VAL A 28 -1.29 1.40 -30.47
C VAL A 28 -2.61 1.34 -31.24
N ILE A 29 -3.67 1.83 -30.62
CA ILE A 29 -5.00 1.98 -31.22
C ILE A 29 -5.18 3.45 -31.62
N LYS A 30 -5.54 3.66 -32.87
CA LYS A 30 -5.69 4.98 -33.48
C LYS A 30 -7.12 5.22 -33.92
N GLY A 31 -7.59 6.45 -33.70
CA GLY A 31 -8.87 6.94 -34.16
C GLY A 31 -8.85 8.44 -34.41
N GLY A 32 -10.00 9.00 -34.68
CA GLY A 32 -10.14 10.43 -34.81
C GLY A 32 -11.58 10.87 -34.87
N PHE A 33 -11.80 12.16 -34.66
CA PHE A 33 -13.10 12.79 -34.72
C PHE A 33 -13.01 14.22 -35.28
N PHE A 34 -14.14 14.74 -35.76
CA PHE A 34 -14.22 16.10 -36.28
C PHE A 34 -15.21 16.92 -35.42
N ILE A 35 -14.80 18.11 -35.02
CA ILE A 35 -15.61 19.01 -34.22
C ILE A 35 -15.34 20.46 -34.63
N GLU A 36 -16.42 21.28 -34.72
CA GLU A 36 -16.32 22.69 -34.96
C GLU A 36 -16.47 23.48 -33.66
N GLU A 37 -15.58 24.46 -33.48
CA GLU A 37 -15.56 25.37 -32.34
C GLU A 37 -15.70 24.70 -30.96
N PRO A 38 -14.83 23.73 -30.59
CA PRO A 38 -14.93 23.06 -29.31
C PRO A 38 -14.76 24.06 -28.14
N LYS A 39 -15.51 23.85 -27.06
CA LYS A 39 -15.47 24.67 -25.83
C LYS A 39 -15.09 23.83 -24.63
N LYS A 40 -15.73 22.67 -24.47
CA LYS A 40 -15.47 21.72 -23.39
C LYS A 40 -15.44 20.31 -23.96
N ALA A 41 -14.50 19.52 -23.53
CA ALA A 41 -14.40 18.11 -23.92
C ALA A 41 -13.93 17.23 -22.74
N GLU A 42 -14.57 16.08 -22.58
CA GLU A 42 -14.23 15.07 -21.56
C GLU A 42 -14.15 13.70 -22.22
N ILE A 43 -13.17 12.89 -21.82
CA ILE A 43 -13.09 11.48 -22.19
C ILE A 43 -13.33 10.60 -20.96
N THR A 44 -14.19 9.58 -21.11
CA THR A 44 -14.26 8.43 -20.21
C THR A 44 -13.65 7.25 -20.92
N ILE A 45 -12.62 6.64 -20.34
CA ILE A 45 -11.80 5.59 -20.98
C ILE A 45 -11.51 4.45 -20.01
N CYS A 46 -11.55 3.23 -20.52
CA CYS A 46 -11.11 2.03 -19.84
C CYS A 46 -10.24 1.19 -20.78
N GLY A 47 -8.96 1.10 -20.47
CA GLY A 47 -8.01 0.19 -21.12
C GLY A 47 -7.72 -0.97 -20.18
N LEU A 48 -8.09 -2.15 -20.55
CA LEU A 48 -7.82 -3.38 -19.82
C LEU A 48 -6.66 -4.11 -20.50
N GLY A 49 -5.42 -4.17 -19.96
CA GLY A 49 -4.83 -3.82 -18.68
C GLY A 49 -4.52 -2.33 -18.42
N PHE A 50 -3.34 -1.79 -18.73
CA PHE A 50 -3.00 -0.38 -18.58
C PHE A 50 -3.12 0.35 -19.90
N PHE A 51 -3.22 1.70 -19.86
CA PHE A 51 -3.20 2.52 -21.07
C PHE A 51 -2.42 3.83 -20.89
N ARG A 52 -1.97 4.38 -22.01
CA ARG A 52 -1.54 5.78 -22.14
C ARG A 52 -2.29 6.41 -23.31
N LEU A 53 -2.64 7.70 -23.18
CA LEU A 53 -3.54 8.42 -24.10
C LEU A 53 -2.90 9.68 -24.66
N TRP A 54 -2.96 9.84 -25.98
CA TRP A 54 -2.57 11.06 -26.69
C TRP A 54 -3.73 11.60 -27.53
N ILE A 55 -3.85 12.92 -27.56
CA ILE A 55 -4.75 13.65 -28.44
C ILE A 55 -3.93 14.69 -29.20
N ASN A 56 -4.00 14.66 -30.52
CA ASN A 56 -3.25 15.55 -31.39
C ASN A 56 -1.73 15.54 -31.09
N GLY A 57 -1.17 14.36 -30.83
CA GLY A 57 0.25 14.14 -30.52
C GLY A 57 0.68 14.61 -29.11
N ARG A 58 -0.23 15.06 -28.28
CA ARG A 58 0.04 15.51 -26.89
C ARG A 58 -0.50 14.51 -25.91
N GLU A 59 0.35 14.05 -24.98
CA GLU A 59 -0.07 13.15 -23.88
C GLU A 59 -1.07 13.86 -22.97
N VAL A 60 -2.18 13.18 -22.68
CA VAL A 60 -3.31 13.76 -21.94
C VAL A 60 -3.02 13.84 -20.44
N SER A 61 -2.37 12.83 -19.89
CA SER A 61 -2.03 12.77 -18.47
C SER A 61 -0.65 12.15 -18.27
N LYS A 62 -0.02 12.46 -17.15
CA LYS A 62 1.18 11.78 -16.67
C LYS A 62 0.88 10.59 -15.76
N ASP A 63 -0.38 10.28 -15.55
CA ASP A 63 -0.82 9.13 -14.77
C ASP A 63 -0.26 7.85 -15.37
N LYS A 64 0.28 6.98 -14.53
CA LYS A 64 0.83 5.69 -14.89
C LYS A 64 -0.06 4.58 -14.35
N PHE A 65 0.02 3.42 -14.96
CA PHE A 65 -0.60 2.18 -14.50
C PHE A 65 -2.11 2.32 -14.22
N VAL A 66 -2.80 3.03 -15.12
CA VAL A 66 -4.25 3.24 -15.08
C VAL A 66 -4.97 2.34 -16.11
N PRO A 67 -6.20 1.91 -15.77
CA PRO A 67 -6.93 2.08 -14.52
C PRO A 67 -6.29 1.29 -13.37
N VAL A 68 -6.58 1.68 -12.12
CA VAL A 68 -6.09 0.97 -10.94
C VAL A 68 -6.48 -0.50 -10.94
N ASN A 69 -5.67 -1.34 -10.28
CA ASN A 69 -5.92 -2.76 -10.12
C ASN A 69 -7.25 -3.02 -9.41
N SER A 70 -7.95 -4.09 -9.77
CA SER A 70 -9.21 -4.51 -9.14
C SER A 70 -9.52 -5.98 -9.43
N GLN A 71 -10.56 -6.50 -8.80
CA GLN A 71 -11.17 -7.79 -9.17
C GLN A 71 -12.04 -7.58 -10.42
N TYR A 72 -11.43 -7.42 -11.60
CA TYR A 72 -12.05 -6.87 -12.82
C TYR A 72 -13.35 -7.56 -13.29
N CYS A 73 -13.41 -8.89 -13.23
CA CYS A 73 -14.55 -9.69 -13.64
C CYS A 73 -14.50 -11.09 -13.04
N LYS A 74 -15.56 -11.88 -13.21
CA LYS A 74 -15.62 -13.28 -12.77
C LYS A 74 -14.51 -14.10 -13.45
N ARG A 75 -13.81 -14.90 -12.66
CA ARG A 75 -12.78 -15.86 -13.10
C ARG A 75 -13.07 -17.23 -12.54
N ASP A 76 -12.42 -18.24 -13.11
CA ASP A 76 -12.31 -19.56 -12.49
C ASP A 76 -11.28 -19.51 -11.35
N LEU A 77 -11.76 -19.48 -10.12
CA LEU A 77 -10.93 -19.41 -8.93
C LEU A 77 -10.39 -20.79 -8.49
N THR A 78 -10.82 -21.85 -9.15
CA THR A 78 -10.31 -23.21 -8.89
C THR A 78 -8.96 -23.49 -9.57
N ALA A 79 -8.54 -22.62 -10.49
CA ALA A 79 -7.27 -22.71 -11.21
C ALA A 79 -6.04 -22.18 -10.42
N PHE A 80 -6.26 -21.59 -9.24
CA PHE A 80 -5.18 -21.10 -8.39
C PHE A 80 -4.52 -22.24 -7.60
N GLU A 81 -3.29 -22.02 -7.14
CA GLU A 81 -2.56 -22.96 -6.26
C GLU A 81 -3.36 -23.27 -4.99
N TYR A 82 -4.03 -22.25 -4.43
CA TYR A 82 -5.00 -22.39 -3.35
C TYR A 82 -6.40 -22.10 -3.91
N PRO A 83 -7.14 -23.13 -4.37
CA PRO A 83 -8.40 -22.94 -5.05
C PRO A 83 -9.50 -22.45 -4.10
N ILE A 84 -10.32 -21.53 -4.59
CA ILE A 84 -11.51 -21.04 -3.90
C ILE A 84 -12.74 -21.67 -4.58
N LEU A 85 -13.57 -22.33 -3.77
CA LEU A 85 -14.83 -22.95 -4.23
C LEU A 85 -16.02 -22.00 -4.13
N ASP A 86 -15.85 -20.86 -3.46
CA ASP A 86 -16.89 -19.82 -3.29
C ASP A 86 -16.78 -18.75 -4.38
N GLU A 87 -17.78 -17.88 -4.46
CA GLU A 87 -17.80 -16.75 -5.38
C GLU A 87 -17.31 -15.48 -4.68
N LEU A 88 -16.58 -14.64 -5.44
CA LEU A 88 -16.16 -13.31 -5.05
C LEU A 88 -16.92 -12.24 -5.87
N SER A 89 -17.01 -11.02 -5.33
CA SER A 89 -17.51 -9.87 -6.08
C SER A 89 -16.42 -9.31 -7.01
N TYR A 90 -16.81 -8.46 -7.96
CA TYR A 90 -15.87 -7.87 -8.91
C TYR A 90 -16.33 -6.51 -9.40
N ARG A 91 -15.37 -5.68 -9.81
CA ARG A 91 -15.57 -4.32 -10.34
C ARG A 91 -14.48 -3.91 -11.30
N THR A 92 -14.79 -2.95 -12.17
CA THR A 92 -13.82 -2.36 -13.09
C THR A 92 -13.90 -0.84 -13.01
N TYR A 93 -12.74 -0.19 -13.07
CA TYR A 93 -12.65 1.26 -13.06
C TYR A 93 -12.47 1.82 -14.47
N ALA A 94 -13.19 2.91 -14.75
CA ALA A 94 -12.94 3.79 -15.90
C ALA A 94 -12.28 5.07 -15.40
N VAL A 95 -11.45 5.68 -16.23
CA VAL A 95 -10.79 6.96 -15.93
C VAL A 95 -11.48 8.07 -16.70
N ARG A 96 -11.58 9.26 -16.09
CA ARG A 96 -12.08 10.47 -16.73
C ARG A 96 -11.02 11.53 -16.81
N TYR A 97 -10.88 12.13 -17.99
CA TYR A 97 -10.01 13.29 -18.18
C TYR A 97 -10.73 14.44 -18.85
N ASP A 98 -10.51 15.65 -18.33
CA ASP A 98 -10.81 16.88 -19.07
C ASP A 98 -9.78 17.04 -20.21
N ILE A 99 -10.24 16.89 -21.43
CA ILE A 99 -9.41 16.98 -22.63
C ILE A 99 -9.61 18.29 -23.40
N SER A 100 -10.31 19.27 -22.83
CA SER A 100 -10.67 20.54 -23.50
C SER A 100 -9.46 21.27 -24.11
N LYS A 101 -8.31 21.25 -23.40
CA LYS A 101 -7.06 21.90 -23.88
C LYS A 101 -6.33 21.14 -24.99
N PHE A 102 -6.73 19.90 -25.27
CA PHE A 102 -6.10 19.04 -26.28
C PHE A 102 -6.91 18.98 -27.57
N VAL A 103 -8.22 19.24 -27.51
CA VAL A 103 -9.12 19.23 -28.66
C VAL A 103 -9.04 20.56 -29.43
N VAL A 104 -8.94 20.48 -30.74
CA VAL A 104 -8.83 21.65 -31.65
C VAL A 104 -10.04 21.73 -32.58
N ASP A 105 -10.24 22.90 -33.20
CA ASP A 105 -11.24 23.08 -34.24
C ASP A 105 -10.87 22.23 -35.48
N GLY A 106 -11.87 21.51 -36.03
CA GLY A 106 -11.69 20.60 -37.15
C GLY A 106 -11.38 19.17 -36.75
N LYS A 107 -10.39 18.58 -37.42
CA LYS A 107 -10.01 17.16 -37.25
C LYS A 107 -9.07 16.96 -36.04
N ASN A 108 -9.41 15.99 -35.22
CA ASN A 108 -8.63 15.56 -34.05
C ASN A 108 -8.19 14.11 -34.20
N ASP A 109 -6.92 13.82 -33.82
CA ASP A 109 -6.34 12.49 -33.77
C ASP A 109 -6.31 11.98 -32.33
N ILE A 110 -6.67 10.72 -32.11
CA ILE A 110 -6.59 10.05 -30.81
C ILE A 110 -5.72 8.79 -30.95
N ARG A 111 -4.80 8.59 -30.02
CA ARG A 111 -3.98 7.39 -29.92
C ARG A 111 -3.94 6.87 -28.50
N VAL A 112 -4.16 5.58 -28.36
CA VAL A 112 -4.11 4.86 -27.08
C VAL A 112 -3.15 3.71 -27.24
N ILE A 113 -2.16 3.63 -26.34
CA ILE A 113 -1.26 2.49 -26.25
C ILE A 113 -1.66 1.68 -25.04
N LEU A 114 -1.84 0.37 -25.22
CA LEU A 114 -2.22 -0.56 -24.15
C LEU A 114 -0.99 -1.34 -23.65
N GLY A 115 -1.01 -1.70 -22.37
CA GLY A 115 -0.11 -2.67 -21.74
C GLY A 115 -0.90 -3.79 -21.10
N CYS A 116 -0.25 -4.91 -20.78
CA CYS A 116 -0.90 -6.06 -20.15
C CYS A 116 -1.46 -5.75 -18.77
N GLY A 117 -0.70 -5.02 -17.96
CA GLY A 117 -1.06 -4.70 -16.58
C GLY A 117 -1.45 -5.95 -15.77
N TRP A 118 -2.32 -5.75 -14.80
CA TRP A 118 -2.88 -6.83 -13.99
C TRP A 118 -3.94 -7.66 -14.73
N PHE A 119 -4.63 -7.07 -15.69
CA PHE A 119 -5.76 -7.71 -16.38
C PHE A 119 -5.32 -8.83 -17.33
N ALA A 120 -4.30 -8.57 -18.13
CA ALA A 120 -3.83 -9.49 -19.18
C ALA A 120 -2.44 -10.07 -18.88
N GLN A 121 -2.04 -10.07 -17.62
CA GLN A 121 -0.76 -10.62 -17.19
C GLN A 121 -0.57 -12.05 -17.66
N GLN A 122 0.55 -12.35 -18.32
CA GLN A 122 0.79 -13.62 -18.98
C GLN A 122 1.68 -14.58 -18.21
N LYS A 123 2.51 -14.08 -17.29
CA LYS A 123 3.52 -14.85 -16.58
C LYS A 123 3.67 -14.34 -15.16
N ARG A 124 3.75 -15.25 -14.21
CA ARG A 124 4.09 -15.00 -12.84
C ARG A 124 4.80 -16.20 -12.24
N SER A 125 5.73 -16.02 -11.30
CA SER A 125 6.46 -17.10 -10.62
C SER A 125 5.84 -17.50 -9.29
N ALA A 126 5.30 -16.54 -8.51
CA ALA A 126 4.65 -16.81 -7.23
C ALA A 126 3.13 -16.98 -7.38
N GLU A 127 2.44 -17.63 -6.42
CA GLU A 127 0.98 -17.76 -6.30
C GLU A 127 0.25 -18.32 -7.53
N GLY A 128 0.98 -18.79 -8.54
CA GLY A 128 0.41 -19.32 -9.78
C GLY A 128 0.03 -18.21 -10.78
N PHE A 129 -0.71 -18.59 -11.80
CA PHE A 129 -1.07 -17.73 -12.92
C PHE A 129 -2.58 -17.77 -13.19
N ALA A 130 -3.22 -16.61 -13.22
CA ALA A 130 -4.60 -16.48 -13.64
C ALA A 130 -4.90 -15.08 -14.20
N LYS A 131 -4.85 -14.94 -15.55
CA LYS A 131 -5.28 -13.72 -16.24
C LYS A 131 -6.80 -13.55 -16.21
N TYR A 132 -7.28 -12.30 -16.26
CA TYR A 132 -8.71 -12.01 -16.41
C TYR A 132 -9.18 -12.12 -17.87
N GLY A 133 -8.33 -11.77 -18.83
CA GLY A 133 -8.65 -11.80 -20.26
C GLY A 133 -7.57 -11.15 -21.11
N ASP A 134 -7.86 -10.99 -22.40
CA ASP A 134 -6.98 -10.30 -23.32
C ASP A 134 -7.19 -8.78 -23.26
N ILE A 135 -6.14 -8.01 -23.56
CA ILE A 135 -6.19 -6.55 -23.55
C ILE A 135 -7.31 -6.03 -24.45
N LYS A 136 -8.00 -4.98 -24.01
CA LYS A 136 -9.06 -4.33 -24.79
C LYS A 136 -9.29 -2.90 -24.33
N LEU A 137 -9.88 -2.11 -25.22
CA LEU A 137 -10.14 -0.69 -25.03
C LEU A 137 -11.61 -0.37 -25.23
N CYS A 138 -12.13 0.52 -24.39
CA CYS A 138 -13.42 1.18 -24.60
C CYS A 138 -13.31 2.65 -24.18
N TYR A 139 -13.87 3.57 -24.96
CA TYR A 139 -13.92 4.98 -24.59
C TYR A 139 -15.15 5.69 -25.15
N LYS A 140 -15.50 6.79 -24.48
CA LYS A 140 -16.47 7.79 -24.92
C LYS A 140 -15.89 9.18 -24.73
N ILE A 141 -16.02 10.04 -25.76
CA ILE A 141 -15.63 11.46 -25.73
C ILE A 141 -16.91 12.29 -25.88
N ASP A 142 -17.20 13.09 -24.88
CA ASP A 142 -18.29 14.08 -24.92
C ASP A 142 -17.70 15.47 -25.13
N VAL A 143 -18.19 16.19 -26.17
CA VAL A 143 -17.73 17.55 -26.52
C VAL A 143 -18.92 18.50 -26.60
N GLU A 144 -18.79 19.65 -25.94
CA GLU A 144 -19.69 20.80 -26.11
C GLU A 144 -18.98 21.88 -26.94
N ASN A 145 -19.60 22.32 -28.01
CA ASN A 145 -19.07 23.41 -28.83
C ASN A 145 -19.49 24.80 -28.29
N LYS A 146 -18.96 25.87 -28.88
CA LYS A 146 -19.26 27.25 -28.45
C LYS A 146 -20.75 27.63 -28.57
N SER A 147 -21.49 26.98 -29.47
CA SER A 147 -22.97 27.19 -29.60
C SER A 147 -23.77 26.42 -28.54
N GLY A 148 -23.12 25.63 -27.65
CA GLY A 148 -23.76 24.80 -26.63
C GLY A 148 -24.29 23.46 -27.16
N LYS A 149 -24.01 23.12 -28.42
CA LYS A 149 -24.39 21.83 -28.98
C LYS A 149 -23.42 20.74 -28.48
N LYS A 150 -24.00 19.60 -28.11
CA LYS A 150 -23.25 18.45 -27.59
C LYS A 150 -23.05 17.37 -28.66
N TYR A 151 -21.88 16.79 -28.69
CA TYR A 151 -21.48 15.72 -29.58
C TYR A 151 -20.83 14.62 -28.75
N THR A 152 -21.02 13.37 -29.16
CA THR A 152 -20.41 12.19 -28.52
C THR A 152 -19.70 11.36 -29.58
N PHE A 153 -18.46 11.00 -29.32
CA PHE A 153 -17.64 10.12 -30.13
C PHE A 153 -17.24 8.90 -29.28
N VAL A 154 -17.22 7.72 -29.86
CA VAL A 154 -17.04 6.47 -29.12
C VAL A 154 -16.04 5.57 -29.83
N SER A 155 -15.47 4.63 -29.07
CA SER A 155 -14.73 3.51 -29.66
C SER A 155 -15.67 2.57 -30.41
N ASP A 156 -15.27 2.20 -31.64
CA ASP A 156 -16.02 1.27 -32.51
C ASP A 156 -15.06 0.54 -33.48
N GLU A 157 -15.61 -0.26 -34.38
CA GLU A 157 -14.87 -1.03 -35.39
C GLU A 157 -14.17 -0.20 -36.48
N ASN A 158 -14.39 1.12 -36.52
CA ASN A 158 -13.70 2.02 -37.46
C ASN A 158 -12.31 2.46 -36.93
N LEU A 159 -11.95 2.09 -35.71
CA LEU A 159 -10.60 2.31 -35.19
C LEU A 159 -9.60 1.38 -35.89
N GLU A 160 -8.34 1.79 -35.86
CA GLU A 160 -7.24 1.05 -36.44
C GLU A 160 -6.17 0.74 -35.37
N TRP A 161 -5.47 -0.36 -35.51
CA TRP A 161 -4.39 -0.72 -34.61
C TRP A 161 -3.13 -1.17 -35.35
N LYS A 162 -1.97 -1.07 -34.70
CA LYS A 162 -0.72 -1.73 -35.07
C LYS A 162 0.08 -2.11 -33.82
N GLN A 163 1.08 -2.98 -33.98
CA GLN A 163 2.07 -3.25 -32.92
C GLN A 163 2.81 -1.95 -32.60
N SER A 164 2.96 -1.60 -31.31
CA SER A 164 3.85 -0.56 -30.83
C SER A 164 5.28 -1.06 -30.77
N ARG A 165 6.23 -0.21 -30.35
CA ARG A 165 7.62 -0.61 -30.09
C ARG A 165 7.73 -1.63 -28.96
N ILE A 166 6.77 -1.66 -28.03
CA ILE A 166 6.72 -2.58 -26.89
C ILE A 166 6.24 -3.93 -27.41
N ILE A 167 7.17 -4.87 -27.63
CA ILE A 167 6.88 -6.19 -28.19
C ILE A 167 6.62 -7.26 -27.12
N GLU A 168 7.11 -7.04 -25.90
CA GLU A 168 6.76 -7.82 -24.71
C GLU A 168 6.51 -6.86 -23.55
N ASN A 169 5.52 -7.18 -22.73
CA ASN A 169 5.16 -6.40 -21.53
C ASN A 169 4.70 -7.31 -20.43
N ASN A 170 5.34 -7.19 -19.26
CA ASN A 170 4.98 -7.94 -18.06
C ASN A 170 5.33 -7.12 -16.82
N ILE A 171 4.36 -6.97 -15.89
CA ILE A 171 4.57 -6.16 -14.69
C ILE A 171 5.65 -6.72 -13.74
N TYR A 172 5.95 -8.02 -13.80
CA TYR A 172 6.94 -8.67 -12.93
C TYR A 172 8.33 -8.77 -13.56
N PHE A 173 8.38 -9.09 -14.87
CA PHE A 173 9.64 -9.40 -15.54
C PHE A 173 10.22 -8.22 -16.32
N GLY A 174 9.39 -7.20 -16.65
CA GLY A 174 9.82 -6.04 -17.40
C GLY A 174 9.29 -5.99 -18.83
N GLU A 175 9.94 -5.22 -19.67
CA GLU A 175 9.52 -4.94 -21.04
C GLU A 175 10.63 -5.23 -22.06
N VAL A 176 10.22 -5.58 -23.28
CA VAL A 176 11.10 -5.64 -24.45
C VAL A 176 10.59 -4.66 -25.49
N HIS A 177 11.43 -3.69 -25.86
CA HIS A 177 11.13 -2.71 -26.89
C HIS A 177 11.99 -2.97 -28.14
N ASP A 178 11.39 -2.94 -29.33
CA ASP A 178 12.11 -2.87 -30.62
C ASP A 178 12.05 -1.43 -31.15
N MET A 179 13.13 -0.69 -30.93
CA MET A 179 13.24 0.72 -31.33
C MET A 179 13.39 0.92 -32.84
N SER A 180 13.54 -0.16 -33.64
CA SER A 180 13.51 -0.11 -35.09
C SER A 180 12.11 0.03 -35.67
N LEU A 181 11.08 -0.32 -34.89
CA LEU A 181 9.70 -0.13 -35.30
C LEU A 181 9.37 1.36 -35.40
N ALA A 182 8.48 1.71 -36.32
CA ALA A 182 8.07 3.09 -36.52
C ALA A 182 7.42 3.64 -35.24
N ASP A 183 7.81 4.86 -34.87
CA ASP A 183 7.26 5.59 -33.73
C ASP A 183 5.73 5.58 -33.75
N GLU A 184 5.14 5.03 -32.72
CA GLU A 184 3.69 4.85 -32.58
C GLU A 184 2.91 6.16 -32.55
N LEU A 185 3.54 7.27 -32.15
CA LEU A 185 2.89 8.57 -32.03
C LEU A 185 2.90 9.37 -33.35
N THR A 186 3.87 9.08 -34.23
CA THR A 186 4.05 9.81 -35.49
C THR A 186 3.69 8.98 -36.73
N ALA A 187 3.75 7.64 -36.62
CA ALA A 187 3.46 6.76 -37.77
C ALA A 187 2.00 6.88 -38.23
N ASN A 188 1.79 6.94 -39.54
CA ASN A 188 0.47 7.01 -40.18
C ASN A 188 0.17 5.82 -41.11
N SER A 189 1.09 4.84 -41.20
CA SER A 189 0.97 3.65 -42.05
C SER A 189 1.17 2.36 -41.25
N GLY A 190 0.76 1.23 -41.81
CA GLY A 190 0.88 -0.09 -41.19
C GLY A 190 -0.22 -0.40 -40.16
N PHE A 191 -1.27 0.42 -40.12
CA PHE A 191 -2.45 0.14 -39.32
C PHE A 191 -3.41 -0.79 -40.04
N GLN A 192 -4.11 -1.60 -39.28
CA GLN A 192 -5.19 -2.50 -39.71
C GLN A 192 -6.40 -2.28 -38.80
N ASN A 193 -7.59 -2.73 -39.22
CA ASN A 193 -8.81 -2.52 -38.45
C ASN A 193 -8.71 -3.27 -37.11
N VAL A 194 -9.24 -2.66 -36.07
CA VAL A 194 -9.41 -3.32 -34.76
C VAL A 194 -10.35 -4.51 -34.87
N ILE A 195 -10.25 -5.41 -33.90
CA ILE A 195 -11.16 -6.52 -33.72
C ILE A 195 -12.18 -6.14 -32.64
N LYS A 196 -13.47 -6.38 -32.90
CA LYS A 196 -14.50 -6.23 -31.87
C LYS A 196 -14.28 -7.23 -30.76
N ALA A 197 -14.04 -6.73 -29.54
CA ALA A 197 -13.86 -7.60 -28.38
C ALA A 197 -15.21 -8.00 -27.76
N PRO A 198 -15.26 -9.14 -27.05
CA PRO A 198 -16.41 -9.52 -26.25
C PRO A 198 -16.76 -8.46 -25.20
N ALA A 199 -18.05 -8.35 -24.85
CA ALA A 199 -18.49 -7.51 -23.76
C ALA A 199 -17.72 -7.83 -22.47
N HIS A 200 -17.53 -6.81 -21.64
CA HIS A 200 -16.91 -6.97 -20.34
C HIS A 200 -18.00 -6.88 -19.27
N GLU A 201 -18.35 -8.03 -18.74
CA GLU A 201 -19.41 -8.15 -17.72
C GLU A 201 -18.83 -7.83 -16.35
N THR A 202 -19.18 -6.66 -15.82
CA THR A 202 -18.67 -6.14 -14.56
C THR A 202 -19.57 -5.02 -14.05
N GLN A 203 -19.35 -4.63 -12.81
CA GLN A 203 -19.83 -3.32 -12.30
C GLN A 203 -18.78 -2.25 -12.61
N PHE A 204 -19.21 -1.15 -13.21
CA PHE A 204 -18.32 -0.04 -13.55
C PHE A 204 -18.35 1.08 -12.52
N PHE A 205 -17.17 1.62 -12.24
CA PHE A 205 -16.98 2.79 -11.38
C PHE A 205 -16.01 3.77 -12.05
N VAL A 206 -16.14 5.05 -11.74
CA VAL A 206 -15.12 6.04 -12.11
C VAL A 206 -14.02 6.03 -11.06
N GLN A 207 -12.78 5.92 -11.51
CA GLN A 207 -11.62 5.97 -10.63
C GLN A 207 -11.53 7.33 -9.92
N ASP A 208 -11.46 7.31 -8.59
CA ASP A 208 -11.20 8.46 -7.72
C ASP A 208 -9.92 8.24 -6.88
N CYS A 209 -9.37 7.04 -6.94
CA CYS A 209 -8.07 6.71 -6.35
C CYS A 209 -6.95 7.42 -7.11
N PRO A 210 -5.94 7.98 -6.42
CA PRO A 210 -4.76 8.52 -7.08
C PRO A 210 -4.10 7.49 -7.99
N ALA A 211 -3.70 7.93 -9.18
CA ALA A 211 -2.88 7.12 -10.08
C ALA A 211 -1.40 7.17 -9.65
N ASP A 212 -0.62 6.27 -10.19
CA ASP A 212 0.83 6.30 -10.00
C ASP A 212 1.46 7.40 -10.84
N ARG A 213 2.52 8.02 -10.31
CA ARG A 213 3.30 9.07 -10.99
C ARG A 213 4.79 8.91 -10.75
N ALA A 214 5.58 9.47 -11.65
CA ALA A 214 6.99 9.71 -11.38
C ALA A 214 7.11 10.98 -10.54
N GLU A 215 7.34 10.81 -9.23
CA GLU A 215 7.32 11.91 -8.25
C GLU A 215 8.67 12.62 -8.15
N ARG A 216 9.74 11.88 -8.32
CA ARG A 216 11.10 12.45 -8.30
C ARG A 216 12.05 11.62 -9.16
N ALA A 217 13.17 12.24 -9.52
CA ALA A 217 14.24 11.58 -10.25
C ALA A 217 15.54 11.55 -9.43
N ILE A 218 16.25 10.43 -9.50
CA ILE A 218 17.56 10.24 -8.86
C ILE A 218 18.61 10.07 -9.94
N LYS A 219 19.78 10.70 -9.74
CA LYS A 219 20.95 10.48 -10.59
C LYS A 219 21.77 9.32 -10.01
N PRO A 220 21.86 8.18 -10.72
CA PRO A 220 22.59 7.02 -10.22
C PRO A 220 24.10 7.26 -10.24
N ALA A 221 24.82 6.65 -9.31
CA ALA A 221 26.27 6.66 -9.25
C ALA A 221 26.84 5.34 -9.79
N LYS A 222 27.81 5.40 -10.70
CA LYS A 222 28.51 4.20 -11.17
C LYS A 222 29.32 3.62 -10.03
N LEU A 223 29.10 2.35 -9.72
CA LEU A 223 29.76 1.63 -8.62
C LEU A 223 30.85 0.72 -9.13
N PHE A 224 30.57 -0.11 -10.15
CA PHE A 224 31.52 -1.05 -10.75
C PHE A 224 31.46 -1.00 -12.26
N ASP A 225 32.59 -1.34 -12.90
CA ASP A 225 32.71 -1.64 -14.32
C ASP A 225 33.14 -3.10 -14.45
N LEU A 226 32.28 -3.93 -15.02
CA LEU A 226 32.48 -5.35 -15.17
C LEU A 226 32.81 -5.76 -16.62
N GLY A 227 33.26 -4.81 -17.45
CA GLY A 227 33.64 -5.02 -18.84
C GLY A 227 32.50 -4.81 -19.84
N GLU A 228 31.58 -5.75 -19.97
CA GLU A 228 30.44 -5.61 -20.90
C GLU A 228 29.26 -4.84 -20.27
N VAL A 229 29.22 -4.80 -18.95
CA VAL A 229 28.16 -4.14 -18.17
C VAL A 229 28.76 -3.28 -17.07
N SER A 230 27.99 -2.32 -16.60
CA SER A 230 28.30 -1.49 -15.43
C SER A 230 27.19 -1.57 -14.39
N ILE A 231 27.58 -1.53 -13.12
CA ILE A 231 26.65 -1.53 -11.99
C ILE A 231 26.53 -0.11 -11.43
N TYR A 232 25.30 0.30 -11.17
CA TYR A 232 24.95 1.62 -10.62
C TYR A 232 24.21 1.48 -9.30
N ASP A 233 24.48 2.37 -8.34
CA ASP A 233 23.80 2.49 -7.04
C ASP A 233 22.93 3.77 -7.06
N MET A 234 21.70 3.61 -6.62
CA MET A 234 20.75 4.70 -6.40
C MET A 234 20.98 5.44 -5.08
N GLY A 235 21.76 4.85 -4.17
CA GLY A 235 21.91 5.32 -2.79
C GLY A 235 20.73 4.96 -1.86
N GLU A 236 19.62 4.52 -2.44
CA GLU A 236 18.42 4.10 -1.71
C GLU A 236 17.63 3.04 -2.51
N ASN A 237 16.91 2.18 -1.80
CA ASN A 237 15.97 1.22 -2.41
C ASN A 237 14.68 1.96 -2.79
N ILE A 238 14.21 1.79 -4.01
CA ILE A 238 13.07 2.50 -4.59
C ILE A 238 12.12 1.56 -5.34
N SER A 239 10.91 2.01 -5.59
CA SER A 239 10.09 1.53 -6.71
C SER A 239 10.16 2.52 -7.87
N GLY A 240 10.33 2.01 -9.09
CA GLY A 240 10.45 2.86 -10.28
C GLY A 240 11.24 2.18 -11.39
N TYR A 241 11.99 2.95 -12.18
CA TYR A 241 12.78 2.40 -13.28
C TYR A 241 13.93 3.32 -13.70
N PRO A 242 15.04 2.75 -14.22
CA PRO A 242 16.08 3.52 -14.89
C PRO A 242 15.59 4.06 -16.24
N VAL A 243 15.95 5.30 -16.54
CA VAL A 243 15.91 5.91 -17.87
C VAL A 243 17.34 5.93 -18.40
N VAL A 244 17.56 5.29 -19.53
CA VAL A 244 18.89 5.12 -20.11
C VAL A 244 18.93 5.66 -21.54
N ALA A 245 20.10 6.06 -22.03
CA ALA A 245 20.27 6.53 -23.39
C ALA A 245 21.34 5.72 -24.13
N ALA A 246 21.07 5.34 -25.38
CA ALA A 246 22.03 4.66 -26.20
C ALA A 246 23.24 5.55 -26.52
N THR A 247 24.46 5.02 -26.44
CA THR A 247 25.70 5.75 -26.79
C THR A 247 26.12 5.57 -28.26
N VAL A 248 25.56 4.55 -28.91
CA VAL A 248 25.80 4.22 -30.32
C VAL A 248 24.48 3.92 -31.05
N ASP A 249 24.47 4.04 -32.37
CA ASP A 249 23.31 3.65 -33.19
C ASP A 249 23.17 2.11 -33.25
N GLY A 250 21.94 1.62 -33.24
CA GLY A 250 21.62 0.19 -33.27
C GLY A 250 21.96 -0.55 -31.95
N ALA A 251 22.05 0.18 -30.82
CA ALA A 251 22.36 -0.41 -29.56
C ALA A 251 21.28 -1.41 -29.09
N ASN A 252 21.74 -2.57 -28.63
CA ASN A 252 20.88 -3.48 -27.83
C ASN A 252 21.24 -3.29 -26.38
N ILE A 253 20.30 -2.70 -25.64
CA ILE A 253 20.48 -2.30 -24.24
C ILE A 253 19.74 -3.27 -23.36
N THR A 254 20.39 -3.75 -22.31
CA THR A 254 19.77 -4.53 -21.23
C THR A 254 19.95 -3.81 -19.91
N VAL A 255 18.86 -3.70 -19.17
CA VAL A 255 18.81 -3.19 -17.80
C VAL A 255 18.30 -4.32 -16.91
N ARG A 256 19.03 -4.66 -15.85
CA ARG A 256 18.55 -5.59 -14.79
C ARG A 256 18.57 -4.87 -13.46
N CYS A 257 17.55 -5.08 -12.64
CA CYS A 257 17.36 -4.39 -11.36
C CYS A 257 17.39 -5.39 -10.19
N SER A 258 18.03 -5.01 -9.09
CA SER A 258 18.06 -5.79 -7.86
C SER A 258 18.20 -4.90 -6.62
N GLU A 259 17.76 -5.41 -5.47
CA GLU A 259 17.93 -4.75 -4.17
C GLU A 259 19.35 -4.91 -3.62
N GLU A 260 20.11 -5.89 -4.11
CA GLU A 260 21.39 -6.29 -3.54
C GLU A 260 22.49 -6.51 -4.60
N ILE A 261 23.74 -6.51 -4.13
CA ILE A 261 24.94 -6.86 -4.90
C ILE A 261 25.76 -7.93 -4.17
N ASN A 262 26.41 -8.77 -4.94
CA ASN A 262 27.38 -9.74 -4.44
C ASN A 262 28.73 -9.06 -4.09
N PRO A 263 29.57 -9.70 -3.27
CA PRO A 263 30.91 -9.19 -2.94
C PRO A 263 31.83 -8.95 -4.18
N ASP A 264 31.58 -9.63 -5.29
CA ASP A 264 32.32 -9.45 -6.56
C ASP A 264 31.79 -8.29 -7.40
N GLY A 265 30.75 -7.59 -6.93
CA GLY A 265 30.13 -6.44 -7.58
C GLY A 265 29.03 -6.79 -8.56
N THR A 266 28.70 -8.06 -8.79
CA THR A 266 27.55 -8.46 -9.62
C THR A 266 26.24 -8.27 -8.85
N LEU A 267 25.09 -8.17 -9.57
CA LEU A 267 23.78 -8.15 -8.92
C LEU A 267 23.52 -9.47 -8.20
N ASN A 268 22.99 -9.38 -6.99
CA ASN A 268 22.43 -10.50 -6.24
C ASN A 268 20.91 -10.54 -6.43
N PHE A 269 20.37 -11.69 -6.83
CA PHE A 269 18.94 -11.90 -7.06
C PHE A 269 18.30 -12.80 -6.00
N ASP A 270 18.97 -13.05 -4.87
CA ASP A 270 18.43 -13.93 -3.82
C ASP A 270 17.15 -13.38 -3.18
N SER A 271 17.01 -12.04 -3.15
CA SER A 271 15.76 -11.38 -2.74
C SER A 271 14.63 -11.50 -3.77
N CYS A 272 14.91 -12.01 -4.98
CA CYS A 272 13.92 -12.23 -6.04
C CYS A 272 13.45 -13.69 -6.01
N ASP A 273 12.27 -13.94 -5.48
CA ASP A 273 11.73 -15.30 -5.34
C ASP A 273 11.64 -16.04 -6.69
N ARG A 274 11.95 -17.36 -6.66
CA ARG A 274 11.82 -18.30 -7.81
C ARG A 274 12.51 -17.83 -9.10
N GLY A 275 13.55 -17.00 -8.98
CA GLY A 275 14.31 -16.50 -10.14
C GLY A 275 13.59 -15.47 -10.99
N GLN A 276 12.67 -14.73 -10.40
CA GLN A 276 11.97 -13.60 -11.03
C GLN A 276 12.93 -12.41 -11.17
N ILE A 277 13.60 -12.30 -12.33
CA ILE A 277 14.54 -11.22 -12.62
C ILE A 277 13.81 -10.06 -13.29
N GLN A 278 13.88 -8.88 -12.68
CA GLN A 278 13.37 -7.61 -13.21
C GLN A 278 14.31 -7.12 -14.30
N LYS A 279 13.85 -7.16 -15.58
CA LYS A 279 14.72 -6.91 -16.73
C LYS A 279 14.00 -6.18 -17.84
N ASP A 280 14.56 -5.08 -18.33
CA ASP A 280 14.12 -4.39 -19.56
C ASP A 280 15.15 -4.56 -20.67
N GLU A 281 14.68 -4.72 -21.91
CA GLU A 281 15.49 -4.80 -23.11
C GLU A 281 15.03 -3.76 -24.14
N TYR A 282 16.00 -3.03 -24.72
CA TYR A 282 15.75 -2.07 -25.80
C TYR A 282 16.63 -2.44 -26.99
N ARG A 283 16.02 -2.91 -28.08
CA ARG A 283 16.68 -3.38 -29.26
C ARG A 283 16.76 -2.28 -30.31
N ASN A 284 17.89 -2.19 -31.01
CA ASN A 284 18.09 -1.24 -32.13
C ASN A 284 17.91 0.25 -31.75
N ALA A 285 18.22 0.64 -30.50
CA ALA A 285 18.10 2.03 -30.08
C ALA A 285 19.08 2.95 -30.84
N LYS A 286 18.66 4.17 -31.13
CA LYS A 286 19.49 5.18 -31.78
C LYS A 286 20.29 5.95 -30.74
N LYS A 287 21.48 6.39 -31.16
CA LYS A 287 22.33 7.21 -30.27
C LYS A 287 21.59 8.41 -29.72
N GLY A 288 21.60 8.56 -28.38
CA GLY A 288 20.94 9.63 -27.65
C GLY A 288 19.42 9.42 -27.43
N GLU A 289 18.85 8.32 -27.94
CA GLU A 289 17.43 7.99 -27.69
C GLU A 289 17.26 7.48 -26.27
N GLU A 290 16.37 8.14 -25.51
CA GLU A 290 16.01 7.69 -24.16
C GLU A 290 15.09 6.46 -24.23
N CYS A 291 15.44 5.47 -23.42
CA CYS A 291 14.72 4.20 -23.27
C CYS A 291 14.27 4.03 -21.82
N MET A 292 13.03 3.62 -21.62
CA MET A 292 12.43 3.35 -20.31
C MET A 292 11.21 2.44 -20.47
N PRO A 293 10.80 1.66 -19.46
CA PRO A 293 9.56 0.91 -19.50
C PRO A 293 8.34 1.85 -19.38
N TRP A 294 7.19 1.42 -19.91
CA TRP A 294 5.97 2.22 -19.93
C TRP A 294 4.87 1.67 -19.03
N PHE A 295 4.81 0.35 -18.83
CA PHE A 295 3.72 -0.36 -18.16
C PHE A 295 4.18 -1.29 -17.05
N THR A 296 5.41 -1.09 -16.54
CA THR A 296 5.96 -1.78 -15.38
C THR A 296 6.80 -0.83 -14.53
N TRP A 297 7.09 -1.28 -13.32
CA TRP A 297 8.07 -0.70 -12.39
C TRP A 297 8.92 -1.82 -11.82
N HIS A 298 10.03 -1.47 -11.19
CA HIS A 298 10.94 -2.38 -10.50
C HIS A 298 11.12 -1.92 -9.05
N GLY A 299 11.33 -2.86 -8.14
CA GLY A 299 11.82 -2.59 -6.78
C GLY A 299 13.32 -2.85 -6.74
N PHE A 300 14.15 -1.83 -6.47
CA PHE A 300 15.59 -1.97 -6.57
C PHE A 300 16.37 -0.83 -5.91
N ARG A 301 17.61 -1.15 -5.53
CA ARG A 301 18.63 -0.16 -5.19
C ARG A 301 19.73 -0.12 -6.25
N TYR A 302 20.06 -1.26 -6.83
CA TYR A 302 21.13 -1.41 -7.81
C TYR A 302 20.58 -1.82 -9.17
N PHE A 303 21.20 -1.34 -10.22
CA PHE A 303 20.92 -1.85 -11.56
C PHE A 303 22.19 -2.06 -12.38
N GLU A 304 22.12 -3.06 -13.23
CA GLU A 304 23.12 -3.39 -14.24
C GLU A 304 22.69 -2.80 -15.57
N LEU A 305 23.62 -2.21 -16.31
CA LEU A 305 23.41 -1.62 -17.62
C LEU A 305 24.54 -2.05 -18.58
N THR A 306 24.19 -2.47 -19.80
CA THR A 306 25.16 -2.73 -20.87
C THR A 306 25.92 -1.46 -21.26
N ASN A 307 27.24 -1.58 -21.53
CA ASN A 307 28.14 -0.44 -21.71
C ASN A 307 27.98 0.30 -23.08
N ASN A 308 26.98 -0.09 -23.90
CA ASN A 308 26.55 0.65 -25.10
C ASN A 308 25.42 1.67 -24.79
N ALA A 309 25.13 1.89 -23.50
CA ALA A 309 24.21 2.90 -23.00
C ALA A 309 24.76 3.59 -21.75
N GLU A 310 24.18 4.74 -21.42
CA GLU A 310 24.46 5.47 -20.19
C GLU A 310 23.16 5.79 -19.43
N PRO A 311 23.19 5.84 -18.10
CA PRO A 311 22.01 6.23 -17.33
C PRO A 311 21.79 7.74 -17.43
N VAL A 312 20.56 8.14 -17.68
CA VAL A 312 20.14 9.54 -17.67
C VAL A 312 19.66 9.92 -16.26
N ARG A 313 18.76 9.12 -15.71
CA ARG A 313 18.17 9.26 -14.37
C ARG A 313 17.45 7.96 -14.02
N CYS A 314 17.00 7.85 -12.76
CA CYS A 314 16.00 6.87 -12.38
C CYS A 314 14.76 7.60 -11.87
N GLU A 315 13.59 7.23 -12.37
CA GLU A 315 12.31 7.76 -11.93
C GLU A 315 11.82 6.95 -10.72
N VAL A 316 11.50 7.63 -9.62
CA VAL A 316 10.81 7.04 -8.47
C VAL A 316 9.32 7.14 -8.74
N VAL A 317 8.63 6.00 -8.72
CA VAL A 317 7.22 5.90 -9.10
C VAL A 317 6.43 5.26 -7.98
N HIS A 318 5.32 5.87 -7.61
CA HIS A 318 4.32 5.36 -6.69
C HIS A 318 2.99 6.10 -6.89
N SER A 319 1.92 5.64 -6.23
CA SER A 319 0.64 6.35 -6.22
C SER A 319 0.83 7.77 -5.67
N ASP A 320 0.16 8.76 -6.30
CA ASP A 320 0.24 10.19 -5.95
C ASP A 320 -0.40 10.46 -4.57
N CYS A 321 0.29 9.97 -3.54
CA CYS A 321 -0.03 10.16 -2.13
C CYS A 321 1.08 11.00 -1.48
N ALA A 322 0.81 12.28 -1.29
CA ALA A 322 1.79 13.21 -0.73
C ALA A 322 2.17 12.84 0.72
N VAL A 323 3.42 13.05 1.10
CA VAL A 323 3.85 12.99 2.50
C VAL A 323 3.30 14.23 3.22
N THR A 324 2.51 14.01 4.27
CA THR A 324 1.81 15.05 5.05
C THR A 324 2.33 15.13 6.49
N SER A 325 3.52 14.61 6.70
CA SER A 325 4.18 14.56 8.00
C SER A 325 5.65 14.90 7.91
N SER A 326 6.26 15.21 9.05
CA SER A 326 7.72 15.26 9.20
C SER A 326 8.09 14.79 10.61
N PHE A 327 9.29 14.22 10.76
CA PHE A 327 9.85 13.85 12.05
C PHE A 327 11.36 14.04 12.06
N GLU A 328 11.86 14.67 13.09
CA GLU A 328 13.30 14.81 13.38
C GLU A 328 13.51 14.72 14.89
N SER A 329 14.59 14.08 15.32
CA SER A 329 14.91 13.93 16.74
C SER A 329 16.40 13.91 17.01
N GLY A 330 16.79 13.86 18.29
CA GLY A 330 18.17 13.63 18.71
C GLY A 330 18.64 12.19 18.50
N SER A 331 17.76 11.26 18.14
CA SER A 331 18.07 9.85 17.89
C SER A 331 18.20 9.59 16.40
N GLU A 332 19.41 9.31 15.92
CA GLU A 332 19.65 8.91 14.52
C GLU A 332 18.85 7.67 14.11
N MET A 333 18.56 6.78 15.06
CA MET A 333 17.80 5.56 14.79
C MET A 333 16.31 5.83 14.55
N LEU A 334 15.71 6.73 15.33
CA LEU A 334 14.30 7.11 15.11
C LEU A 334 14.13 7.91 13.82
N ASN A 335 15.07 8.78 13.47
CA ASN A 335 15.07 9.51 12.21
C ASN A 335 15.14 8.54 11.02
N TRP A 336 16.07 7.57 11.09
CA TRP A 336 16.16 6.53 10.07
C TRP A 336 14.88 5.70 9.97
N LEU A 337 14.25 5.34 11.09
CA LEU A 337 13.01 4.55 11.11
C LEU A 337 11.87 5.28 10.39
N TYR A 338 11.72 6.59 10.64
CA TYR A 338 10.74 7.42 9.95
C TYR A 338 11.02 7.47 8.44
N ASP A 339 12.24 7.82 8.04
CA ASP A 339 12.62 7.93 6.62
C ASP A 339 12.50 6.61 5.88
N ALA A 340 12.93 5.50 6.50
CA ALA A 340 12.85 4.17 5.94
C ALA A 340 11.39 3.72 5.78
N TYR A 341 10.54 3.98 6.77
CA TYR A 341 9.11 3.66 6.67
C TYR A 341 8.42 4.44 5.54
N ILE A 342 8.57 5.76 5.49
CA ILE A 342 7.95 6.59 4.44
C ILE A 342 8.37 6.09 3.05
N ARG A 343 9.66 5.82 2.86
CA ARG A 343 10.19 5.31 1.59
C ARG A 343 9.62 3.94 1.24
N THR A 344 9.58 3.03 2.22
CA THR A 344 9.04 1.67 2.04
C THR A 344 7.54 1.71 1.74
N GLN A 345 6.79 2.49 2.52
CA GLN A 345 5.33 2.57 2.34
C GLN A 345 4.96 3.10 0.97
N LEU A 346 5.61 4.19 0.50
CA LEU A 346 5.37 4.73 -0.84
C LEU A 346 5.79 3.74 -1.93
N SER A 347 6.94 3.05 -1.78
CA SER A 347 7.40 2.04 -2.73
C SER A 347 6.43 0.85 -2.87
N ASN A 348 5.53 0.65 -1.93
CA ASN A 348 4.52 -0.39 -1.92
C ASN A 348 3.10 0.11 -2.24
N MET A 349 2.96 1.35 -2.71
CA MET A 349 1.66 1.92 -3.09
C MET A 349 1.57 2.08 -4.60
N HIS A 350 1.02 1.07 -5.29
CA HIS A 350 0.88 1.05 -6.75
C HIS A 350 -0.50 0.62 -7.21
N SER A 351 -1.00 1.28 -8.27
CA SER A 351 -2.28 0.94 -8.90
C SER A 351 -3.45 0.84 -7.90
N GLY A 352 -3.40 1.65 -6.82
CA GLY A 352 -4.42 1.68 -5.77
C GLY A 352 -4.40 0.46 -4.83
N VAL A 353 -3.27 -0.22 -4.69
CA VAL A 353 -3.09 -1.40 -3.82
C VAL A 353 -1.86 -1.20 -2.93
N PRO A 354 -1.98 -1.31 -1.60
CA PRO A 354 -0.83 -1.38 -0.71
C PRO A 354 -0.25 -2.80 -0.79
N SER A 355 0.85 -2.97 -1.53
CA SER A 355 1.50 -4.27 -1.68
C SER A 355 2.43 -4.59 -0.51
N ASP A 356 2.74 -5.87 -0.37
CA ASP A 356 3.76 -6.41 0.51
C ASP A 356 5.16 -5.91 0.13
N CYS A 357 5.52 -6.08 -1.14
CA CYS A 357 6.80 -5.67 -1.70
C CYS A 357 6.66 -5.19 -3.16
N PRO A 358 7.60 -4.35 -3.67
CA PRO A 358 7.47 -3.77 -5.00
C PRO A 358 8.05 -4.63 -6.13
N HIS A 359 8.61 -5.82 -5.85
CA HIS A 359 9.37 -6.59 -6.83
C HIS A 359 9.04 -8.08 -6.92
N ILE A 360 8.62 -8.76 -5.83
CA ILE A 360 8.31 -10.20 -5.86
C ILE A 360 6.82 -10.42 -6.13
N GLU A 361 5.98 -10.38 -5.09
CA GLU A 361 4.55 -10.65 -5.20
C GLU A 361 3.77 -9.45 -5.72
N ARG A 362 4.06 -8.24 -5.24
CA ARG A 362 3.34 -6.99 -5.57
C ARG A 362 1.85 -7.07 -5.26
N LEU A 363 1.47 -7.84 -4.25
CA LEU A 363 0.07 -8.11 -3.93
C LEU A 363 -0.39 -7.34 -2.68
N GLY A 364 -1.67 -6.99 -2.66
CA GLY A 364 -2.30 -6.38 -1.49
C GLY A 364 -2.59 -7.40 -0.40
N TYR A 365 -1.53 -7.94 0.25
CA TYR A 365 -1.72 -8.82 1.39
C TYR A 365 -2.46 -8.10 2.51
N THR A 366 -3.57 -8.72 2.95
CA THR A 366 -4.48 -8.06 3.88
C THR A 366 -3.90 -7.95 5.30
N GLY A 367 -2.94 -8.80 5.66
CA GLY A 367 -2.17 -8.69 6.90
C GLY A 367 -1.28 -7.45 6.94
N ASP A 368 -0.44 -7.32 5.91
CA ASP A 368 0.50 -6.20 5.76
C ASP A 368 -0.21 -4.86 5.65
N GLY A 369 -1.19 -4.81 4.74
CA GLY A 369 -1.91 -3.57 4.46
C GLY A 369 -2.72 -3.07 5.65
N GLN A 370 -3.36 -3.94 6.45
CA GLN A 370 -4.09 -3.51 7.65
C GLN A 370 -3.16 -3.02 8.76
N LEU A 371 -2.00 -3.69 8.94
CA LEU A 371 -1.03 -3.32 9.97
C LEU A 371 -0.45 -1.93 9.71
N CYS A 372 -0.22 -1.60 8.43
CA CYS A 372 0.34 -0.31 8.01
C CYS A 372 -0.69 0.79 7.81
N CYS A 373 -2.01 0.49 7.72
CA CYS A 373 -3.01 1.46 7.28
C CYS A 373 -3.12 2.68 8.20
N GLU A 374 -3.06 2.51 9.52
CA GLU A 374 -3.08 3.61 10.49
C GLU A 374 -1.90 4.56 10.26
N ALA A 375 -0.67 4.01 10.20
CA ALA A 375 0.53 4.81 9.97
C ALA A 375 0.48 5.53 8.61
N ALA A 376 0.06 4.84 7.54
CA ALA A 376 -0.05 5.45 6.23
C ALA A 376 -1.13 6.54 6.15
N MET A 377 -2.29 6.34 6.80
CA MET A 377 -3.36 7.35 6.85
C MET A 377 -2.98 8.56 7.69
N MET A 378 -2.15 8.38 8.71
CA MET A 378 -1.66 9.44 9.59
C MET A 378 -0.56 10.27 8.92
N LEU A 379 0.32 9.65 8.13
CA LEU A 379 1.56 10.25 7.65
C LEU A 379 1.53 10.66 6.17
N LEU A 380 0.55 10.16 5.40
CA LEU A 380 0.39 10.41 3.96
C LEU A 380 -1.04 10.87 3.63
N ASP A 381 -1.22 11.62 2.55
CA ASP A 381 -2.54 11.89 1.97
C ASP A 381 -3.06 10.64 1.24
N SER A 382 -3.54 9.66 2.00
CA SER A 382 -3.87 8.33 1.52
C SER A 382 -5.35 7.93 1.67
N GLN A 383 -6.24 8.86 2.06
CA GLN A 383 -7.66 8.56 2.29
C GLN A 383 -8.34 7.90 1.08
N LYS A 384 -8.17 8.46 -0.11
CA LYS A 384 -8.79 7.92 -1.34
C LYS A 384 -8.18 6.59 -1.76
N PHE A 385 -6.89 6.41 -1.50
CA PHE A 385 -6.17 5.18 -1.76
C PHE A 385 -6.72 4.03 -0.91
N TYR A 386 -6.84 4.21 0.40
CA TYR A 386 -7.40 3.18 1.30
C TYR A 386 -8.91 2.98 1.14
N LYS A 387 -9.67 4.01 0.72
CA LYS A 387 -11.07 3.83 0.31
C LYS A 387 -11.22 2.86 -0.86
N LYS A 388 -10.34 2.98 -1.84
CA LYS A 388 -10.31 2.05 -2.98
C LYS A 388 -9.91 0.65 -2.53
N TRP A 389 -8.85 0.53 -1.72
CA TRP A 389 -8.40 -0.79 -1.25
C TRP A 389 -9.44 -1.49 -0.36
N LEU A 390 -10.18 -0.75 0.45
CA LEU A 390 -11.31 -1.29 1.21
C LEU A 390 -12.42 -1.85 0.29
N GLU A 391 -12.62 -1.26 -0.88
CA GLU A 391 -13.53 -1.82 -1.89
C GLU A 391 -13.00 -3.16 -2.44
N ASP A 392 -11.68 -3.29 -2.65
CA ASP A 392 -11.06 -4.56 -3.06
C ASP A 392 -11.19 -5.64 -1.96
N ILE A 393 -10.91 -5.31 -0.69
CA ILE A 393 -11.10 -6.21 0.45
C ILE A 393 -12.55 -6.71 0.48
N SER A 394 -13.50 -5.80 0.28
CA SER A 394 -14.92 -6.11 0.23
C SER A 394 -15.30 -7.03 -0.93
N ASP A 395 -14.67 -6.86 -2.10
CA ASP A 395 -14.91 -7.73 -3.26
C ASP A 395 -14.27 -9.11 -3.07
N CYS A 396 -13.19 -9.19 -2.30
CA CYS A 396 -12.52 -10.45 -1.95
C CYS A 396 -13.15 -11.17 -0.75
N GLN A 397 -14.26 -10.66 -0.20
CA GLN A 397 -15.04 -11.41 0.77
C GLN A 397 -15.93 -12.44 0.08
N SER A 398 -15.76 -13.71 0.43
CA SER A 398 -16.54 -14.83 -0.08
C SER A 398 -18.05 -14.65 0.11
N ILE A 399 -18.82 -14.80 -0.97
CA ILE A 399 -20.27 -14.56 -0.99
C ILE A 399 -21.01 -15.64 -0.19
N GLY A 400 -20.58 -16.89 -0.21
CA GLY A 400 -21.20 -18.00 0.49
C GLY A 400 -20.96 -17.96 2.00
N ASN A 401 -19.71 -17.91 2.44
CA ASN A 401 -19.35 -18.10 3.83
C ASN A 401 -18.86 -16.85 4.59
N GLY A 402 -18.47 -15.78 3.88
CA GLY A 402 -18.01 -14.53 4.52
C GLY A 402 -16.51 -14.44 4.80
N HIS A 403 -15.72 -15.46 4.43
CA HIS A 403 -14.26 -15.41 4.52
C HIS A 403 -13.69 -14.24 3.71
N VAL A 404 -12.66 -13.58 4.23
CA VAL A 404 -11.92 -12.53 3.52
C VAL A 404 -10.57 -13.08 3.09
N GLN A 405 -10.28 -13.00 1.80
CA GLN A 405 -9.07 -13.57 1.22
C GLN A 405 -7.79 -12.86 1.70
N HIS A 406 -6.65 -13.56 1.61
CA HIS A 406 -5.33 -13.04 1.98
C HIS A 406 -4.91 -11.83 1.17
N THR A 407 -5.27 -11.77 -0.10
CA THR A 407 -4.91 -10.69 -1.01
C THR A 407 -6.15 -10.00 -1.54
N ALA A 408 -6.07 -8.68 -1.68
CA ALA A 408 -7.13 -7.85 -2.24
C ALA A 408 -6.53 -6.78 -3.17
N PRO A 409 -6.81 -6.81 -4.48
CA PRO A 409 -7.63 -7.80 -5.22
C PRO A 409 -7.09 -9.22 -5.12
N PHE A 410 -7.95 -10.23 -5.28
CA PHE A 410 -7.53 -11.61 -5.17
C PHE A 410 -6.67 -12.05 -6.37
N MET A 411 -5.42 -12.36 -6.09
CA MET A 411 -4.45 -12.84 -7.08
C MET A 411 -3.78 -14.17 -6.68
N GLY A 412 -4.35 -14.86 -5.71
CA GLY A 412 -3.83 -16.08 -5.12
C GLY A 412 -3.54 -15.87 -3.63
N GLY A 413 -2.97 -16.86 -3.00
CA GLY A 413 -2.77 -16.95 -1.55
C GLY A 413 -3.77 -17.91 -0.90
N GLY A 414 -3.31 -18.71 0.05
CA GLY A 414 -4.17 -19.60 0.83
C GLY A 414 -4.95 -18.87 1.90
N GLY A 415 -6.01 -19.49 2.41
CA GLY A 415 -6.80 -18.97 3.52
C GLY A 415 -5.91 -18.68 4.74
N GLY A 416 -6.09 -17.53 5.37
CA GLY A 416 -5.25 -17.03 6.40
C GLY A 416 -5.76 -17.15 7.82
N PRO A 417 -4.93 -16.79 8.78
CA PRO A 417 -5.38 -16.60 10.14
C PRO A 417 -6.32 -15.41 10.25
N ALA A 418 -7.10 -15.35 11.33
CA ALA A 418 -8.00 -14.26 11.64
C ALA A 418 -7.34 -12.86 11.56
N GLY A 419 -6.04 -12.80 11.77
CA GLY A 419 -5.26 -11.58 11.62
C GLY A 419 -5.35 -10.98 10.22
N TRP A 420 -5.22 -11.79 9.17
CA TRP A 420 -5.21 -11.29 7.78
C TRP A 420 -6.58 -10.74 7.33
N GLY A 421 -7.62 -11.56 7.37
CA GLY A 421 -8.97 -11.16 6.95
C GLY A 421 -9.57 -10.01 7.76
N GLY A 422 -9.02 -9.76 8.95
CA GLY A 422 -9.40 -8.65 9.80
C GLY A 422 -9.27 -7.26 9.19
N ALA A 423 -8.57 -7.14 8.06
CA ALA A 423 -8.49 -5.89 7.28
C ALA A 423 -9.88 -5.29 6.98
N ILE A 424 -10.92 -6.13 6.81
CA ILE A 424 -12.31 -5.67 6.60
C ILE A 424 -12.87 -4.88 7.80
N ALA A 425 -12.34 -5.09 9.01
CA ALA A 425 -12.73 -4.40 10.22
C ALA A 425 -11.76 -3.25 10.56
N VAL A 426 -10.45 -3.49 10.43
CA VAL A 426 -9.41 -2.52 10.81
C VAL A 426 -9.41 -1.30 9.89
N VAL A 427 -9.40 -1.48 8.58
CA VAL A 427 -9.30 -0.35 7.64
C VAL A 427 -10.47 0.64 7.78
N PRO A 428 -11.74 0.25 7.81
CA PRO A 428 -12.83 1.20 8.00
C PRO A 428 -12.87 1.81 9.41
N TYR A 429 -12.35 1.10 10.44
CA TYR A 429 -12.18 1.67 11.77
C TYR A 429 -11.13 2.79 11.76
N GLU A 430 -9.97 2.58 11.17
CA GLU A 430 -8.94 3.62 11.08
C GLU A 430 -9.39 4.81 10.21
N MET A 431 -10.16 4.57 9.17
CA MET A 431 -10.80 5.67 8.41
C MET A 431 -11.75 6.49 9.28
N TYR A 432 -12.49 5.83 10.19
CA TYR A 432 -13.32 6.52 11.17
C TYR A 432 -12.44 7.31 12.16
N LYS A 433 -11.41 6.70 12.74
CA LYS A 433 -10.56 7.34 13.76
C LYS A 433 -9.78 8.53 13.20
N ILE A 434 -9.14 8.38 12.05
CA ILE A 434 -8.21 9.39 11.50
C ILE A 434 -8.95 10.47 10.72
N TYR A 435 -9.96 10.10 9.92
CA TYR A 435 -10.68 11.06 9.08
C TYR A 435 -12.09 11.42 9.57
N GLY A 436 -12.59 10.78 10.63
CA GLY A 436 -13.97 10.96 11.09
C GLY A 436 -15.02 10.35 10.15
N ASP A 437 -14.62 9.44 9.26
CA ASP A 437 -15.48 8.91 8.20
C ASP A 437 -16.45 7.82 8.70
N LYS A 438 -17.48 8.26 9.43
CA LYS A 438 -18.55 7.39 9.96
C LYS A 438 -19.33 6.66 8.87
N GLU A 439 -19.48 7.29 7.68
CA GLU A 439 -20.25 6.71 6.59
C GLU A 439 -19.56 5.50 5.97
N THR A 440 -18.24 5.56 5.78
CA THR A 440 -17.48 4.40 5.33
C THR A 440 -17.63 3.27 6.34
N PHE A 441 -17.46 3.51 7.63
CA PHE A 441 -17.63 2.47 8.64
C PHE A 441 -19.05 1.86 8.62
N ARG A 442 -20.10 2.69 8.61
CA ARG A 442 -21.51 2.23 8.54
C ARG A 442 -21.77 1.34 7.33
N ARG A 443 -21.23 1.71 6.18
CA ARG A 443 -21.39 0.94 4.93
C ARG A 443 -20.80 -0.46 5.02
N TYR A 444 -19.66 -0.63 5.70
CA TYR A 444 -18.96 -1.91 5.78
C TYR A 444 -19.33 -2.74 7.01
N LEU A 445 -20.02 -2.18 7.99
CA LEU A 445 -20.42 -2.90 9.21
C LEU A 445 -21.12 -4.26 8.95
N PRO A 446 -22.06 -4.41 8.00
CA PRO A 446 -22.64 -5.71 7.71
C PRO A 446 -21.63 -6.75 7.20
N LYS A 447 -20.62 -6.33 6.46
CA LYS A 447 -19.54 -7.19 5.96
C LYS A 447 -18.56 -7.58 7.07
N ILE A 448 -18.26 -6.67 7.98
CA ILE A 448 -17.47 -6.93 9.18
C ILE A 448 -18.15 -8.01 10.03
N LEU A 449 -19.44 -7.85 10.32
CA LEU A 449 -20.19 -8.81 11.13
C LEU A 449 -20.24 -10.19 10.48
N ARG A 450 -20.38 -10.23 9.15
CA ARG A 450 -20.36 -11.49 8.39
C ARG A 450 -19.00 -12.19 8.48
N TYR A 451 -17.90 -11.45 8.44
CA TYR A 451 -16.57 -12.01 8.67
C TYR A 451 -16.41 -12.55 10.09
N PHE A 452 -16.95 -11.86 11.09
CA PHE A 452 -16.96 -12.34 12.47
C PHE A 452 -17.78 -13.64 12.65
N ASP A 453 -18.92 -13.75 11.97
CA ASP A 453 -19.71 -14.98 11.96
C ASP A 453 -18.94 -16.15 11.31
N TYR A 454 -18.17 -15.85 10.25
CA TYR A 454 -17.26 -16.83 9.65
C TYR A 454 -16.19 -17.31 10.66
N LEU A 455 -15.52 -16.40 11.37
CA LEU A 455 -14.50 -16.76 12.38
C LEU A 455 -15.11 -17.58 13.52
N ASP A 456 -16.33 -17.27 13.94
CA ASP A 456 -17.04 -18.09 14.94
C ASP A 456 -17.32 -19.51 14.42
N SER A 457 -17.66 -19.67 13.16
CA SER A 457 -17.85 -20.99 12.53
C SER A 457 -16.55 -21.82 12.46
N ARG A 458 -15.38 -21.16 12.49
CA ARG A 458 -14.04 -21.76 12.50
C ARG A 458 -13.44 -21.93 13.89
N SER A 459 -14.24 -21.64 14.94
CA SER A 459 -13.80 -21.74 16.33
C SER A 459 -14.09 -23.12 16.93
N SER A 460 -13.17 -23.59 17.78
CA SER A 460 -13.36 -24.76 18.63
C SER A 460 -13.01 -24.40 20.08
N GLY A 461 -13.89 -24.75 21.02
CA GLY A 461 -13.74 -24.36 22.42
C GLY A 461 -13.70 -22.83 22.63
N GLY A 462 -14.30 -22.06 21.73
CA GLY A 462 -14.30 -20.60 21.76
C GLY A 462 -13.07 -19.96 21.10
N LEU A 463 -12.08 -20.72 20.65
CA LEU A 463 -10.84 -20.25 20.02
C LEU A 463 -10.89 -20.42 18.51
N VAL A 464 -10.48 -19.43 17.74
CA VAL A 464 -10.31 -19.54 16.29
C VAL A 464 -9.06 -20.39 16.02
N CYS A 465 -9.27 -21.65 15.62
CA CYS A 465 -8.18 -22.62 15.47
C CYS A 465 -7.46 -22.46 14.15
N ARG A 466 -8.21 -22.43 13.04
CA ARG A 466 -7.69 -22.28 11.69
C ARG A 466 -8.80 -21.71 10.80
N GLU A 467 -8.49 -20.71 10.02
CA GLU A 467 -9.47 -20.02 9.22
C GLU A 467 -10.00 -20.88 8.07
N GLU A 468 -9.13 -21.57 7.36
CA GLU A 468 -9.52 -22.53 6.33
C GLU A 468 -8.78 -23.86 6.48
N GLU A 469 -9.48 -24.96 6.17
CA GLU A 469 -8.87 -26.28 6.12
C GLU A 469 -7.89 -26.37 4.95
N GLY A 470 -6.66 -26.81 5.22
CA GLY A 470 -5.59 -26.85 4.21
C GLY A 470 -4.94 -25.50 3.89
N GLY A 471 -5.49 -24.39 4.37
CA GLY A 471 -4.92 -23.06 4.20
C GLY A 471 -3.72 -22.83 5.11
N TRP A 472 -3.00 -21.76 4.83
CA TRP A 472 -1.93 -21.27 5.69
C TRP A 472 -2.52 -20.75 7.00
N CYS A 473 -1.77 -20.89 8.09
CA CYS A 473 -2.00 -20.16 9.30
C CYS A 473 -0.68 -19.53 9.71
N LEU A 474 -0.55 -18.22 9.53
CA LEU A 474 0.72 -17.52 9.70
C LEU A 474 0.98 -17.14 11.18
N GLY A 475 -0.06 -16.95 11.95
CA GLY A 475 0.08 -16.52 13.35
C GLY A 475 0.79 -15.15 13.44
N ASP A 476 1.81 -15.07 14.31
CA ASP A 476 2.69 -13.89 14.37
C ASP A 476 3.87 -14.08 13.41
N TRP A 477 3.72 -13.59 12.20
CA TRP A 477 4.62 -13.83 11.07
C TRP A 477 5.96 -13.12 11.22
N CYS A 478 7.04 -13.71 10.70
CA CYS A 478 8.39 -13.16 10.63
C CYS A 478 9.03 -12.79 11.99
N PRO A 479 8.93 -13.58 13.07
CA PRO A 479 9.77 -13.33 14.23
C PRO A 479 11.27 -13.58 13.89
N PRO A 480 12.23 -13.04 14.69
CA PRO A 480 13.65 -13.23 14.43
C PRO A 480 14.13 -14.69 14.50
N GLU A 481 13.39 -15.52 15.20
CA GLU A 481 13.64 -16.95 15.38
C GLU A 481 12.37 -17.73 15.00
N GLN A 482 12.38 -19.05 15.23
CA GLN A 482 11.24 -19.89 14.94
C GLN A 482 9.97 -19.45 15.72
N ILE A 483 8.80 -19.47 15.07
CA ILE A 483 7.51 -19.16 15.69
C ILE A 483 7.23 -20.17 16.81
N THR A 484 7.02 -19.68 18.04
CA THR A 484 6.70 -20.48 19.23
C THR A 484 5.36 -20.12 19.87
N ILE A 485 4.82 -18.93 19.57
CA ILE A 485 3.48 -18.51 19.99
C ILE A 485 2.44 -19.29 19.18
N CYS A 486 1.42 -19.86 19.83
CA CYS A 486 0.48 -20.72 19.14
C CYS A 486 -0.59 -19.95 18.37
N GLU A 487 -0.90 -20.43 17.17
CA GLU A 487 -1.82 -19.82 16.23
C GLU A 487 -3.21 -19.52 16.79
N PRO A 488 -3.91 -20.45 17.49
CA PRO A 488 -5.25 -20.17 18.01
C PRO A 488 -5.27 -19.03 19.05
N PHE A 489 -4.17 -18.84 19.79
CA PHE A 489 -4.04 -17.72 20.71
C PHE A 489 -3.96 -16.40 19.97
N VAL A 490 -3.04 -16.28 18.99
CA VAL A 490 -2.85 -15.08 18.18
C VAL A 490 -4.13 -14.74 17.42
N ASN A 491 -4.70 -15.72 16.72
CA ASN A 491 -5.91 -15.55 15.92
C ASN A 491 -7.07 -15.02 16.78
N THR A 492 -7.28 -15.62 17.97
CA THR A 492 -8.39 -15.22 18.84
C THR A 492 -8.14 -13.86 19.51
N ALA A 493 -6.90 -13.54 19.87
CA ALA A 493 -6.56 -12.23 20.42
C ALA A 493 -6.79 -11.10 19.38
N LEU A 494 -6.35 -11.30 18.14
CA LEU A 494 -6.59 -10.35 17.05
C LEU A 494 -8.10 -10.21 16.73
N TYR A 495 -8.85 -11.32 16.74
CA TYR A 495 -10.30 -11.28 16.57
C TYR A 495 -10.99 -10.48 17.67
N VAL A 496 -10.60 -10.68 18.95
CA VAL A 496 -11.12 -9.88 20.07
C VAL A 496 -10.81 -8.40 19.87
N LYS A 497 -9.59 -8.04 19.45
CA LYS A 497 -9.22 -6.65 19.18
C LYS A 497 -10.09 -6.03 18.08
N GLN A 498 -10.29 -6.74 16.97
CA GLN A 498 -11.15 -6.29 15.87
C GLN A 498 -12.60 -6.08 16.32
N MET A 499 -13.13 -6.96 17.17
CA MET A 499 -14.46 -6.77 17.76
C MET A 499 -14.52 -5.55 18.70
N MET A 500 -13.46 -5.29 19.50
CA MET A 500 -13.39 -4.09 20.35
C MET A 500 -13.39 -2.80 19.52
N MET A 501 -12.61 -2.75 18.43
CA MET A 501 -12.60 -1.64 17.48
C MET A 501 -13.97 -1.44 16.83
N THR A 502 -14.59 -2.53 16.36
CA THR A 502 -15.91 -2.50 15.73
C THR A 502 -16.99 -2.05 16.71
N LYS A 503 -16.93 -2.50 17.98
CA LYS A 503 -17.85 -2.07 19.04
C LYS A 503 -17.75 -0.56 19.28
N GLU A 504 -16.54 -0.02 19.47
CA GLU A 504 -16.31 1.43 19.67
C GLU A 504 -16.92 2.26 18.53
N ALA A 505 -16.63 1.89 17.29
CA ALA A 505 -17.16 2.59 16.14
C ALA A 505 -18.70 2.41 15.99
N SER A 506 -19.24 1.25 16.34
CA SER A 506 -20.69 1.00 16.34
C SER A 506 -21.41 1.90 17.35
N GLU A 507 -20.88 2.08 18.56
CA GLU A 507 -21.38 3.03 19.55
C GLU A 507 -21.39 4.46 18.98
N ALA A 508 -20.31 4.87 18.32
CA ALA A 508 -20.15 6.21 17.76
C ALA A 508 -21.12 6.52 16.59
N ILE A 509 -21.60 5.50 15.88
CA ILE A 509 -22.61 5.66 14.80
C ILE A 509 -24.03 5.35 15.25
N GLY A 510 -24.25 5.01 16.53
CA GLY A 510 -25.57 4.76 17.12
C GLY A 510 -26.09 3.32 17.00
N GLU A 511 -25.25 2.36 16.60
CA GLU A 511 -25.60 0.93 16.48
C GLU A 511 -25.46 0.18 17.82
N SER A 512 -26.27 0.59 18.80
CA SER A 512 -26.16 0.12 20.20
C SER A 512 -26.44 -1.37 20.36
N GLU A 513 -27.36 -1.95 19.57
CA GLU A 513 -27.64 -3.40 19.60
C GLU A 513 -26.44 -4.21 19.12
N THR A 514 -25.79 -3.75 18.04
CA THR A 514 -24.55 -4.36 17.54
C THR A 514 -23.44 -4.26 18.57
N ALA A 515 -23.27 -3.11 19.22
CA ALA A 515 -22.26 -2.92 20.25
C ALA A 515 -22.50 -3.87 21.46
N ALA A 516 -23.74 -4.03 21.90
CA ALA A 516 -24.09 -4.95 23.00
C ALA A 516 -23.86 -6.44 22.61
N MET A 517 -24.16 -6.81 21.39
CA MET A 517 -23.89 -8.15 20.86
C MET A 517 -22.39 -8.45 20.83
N LEU A 518 -21.58 -7.47 20.33
CA LEU A 518 -20.13 -7.60 20.30
C LEU A 518 -19.51 -7.69 21.70
N GLU A 519 -19.98 -6.90 22.66
CA GLU A 519 -19.53 -6.98 24.07
C GLU A 519 -19.63 -8.40 24.61
N LYS A 520 -20.79 -9.05 24.42
CA LYS A 520 -20.99 -10.44 24.87
C LYS A 520 -20.02 -11.40 24.18
N ARG A 521 -19.84 -11.26 22.86
CA ARG A 521 -18.94 -12.09 22.06
C ARG A 521 -17.47 -11.91 22.48
N ILE A 522 -17.06 -10.68 22.75
CA ILE A 522 -15.74 -10.32 23.30
C ILE A 522 -15.48 -11.05 24.61
N GLU A 523 -16.42 -10.99 25.57
CA GLU A 523 -16.24 -11.65 26.86
C GLU A 523 -16.16 -13.18 26.73
N GLU A 524 -16.97 -13.80 25.87
CA GLU A 524 -16.91 -15.24 25.59
C GLU A 524 -15.51 -15.66 25.06
N LYS A 525 -14.95 -14.91 24.10
CA LYS A 525 -13.61 -15.19 23.54
C LYS A 525 -12.49 -14.95 24.56
N LYS A 526 -12.58 -13.88 25.36
CA LYS A 526 -11.64 -13.58 26.45
C LYS A 526 -11.61 -14.72 27.47
N GLN A 527 -12.77 -15.27 27.86
CA GLN A 527 -12.84 -16.40 28.79
C GLN A 527 -12.21 -17.67 28.19
N ALA A 528 -12.39 -17.91 26.89
CA ALA A 528 -11.74 -19.04 26.20
C ALA A 528 -10.21 -18.90 26.24
N ILE A 529 -9.67 -17.69 25.94
CA ILE A 529 -8.23 -17.40 26.02
C ILE A 529 -7.70 -17.62 27.42
N LEU A 530 -8.37 -17.07 28.45
CA LEU A 530 -8.00 -17.24 29.85
C LEU A 530 -7.94 -18.71 30.25
N SER A 531 -8.99 -19.47 29.90
CA SER A 531 -9.10 -20.88 30.29
C SER A 531 -8.04 -21.77 29.64
N ALA A 532 -7.66 -21.45 28.38
CA ALA A 532 -6.73 -22.28 27.62
C ALA A 532 -5.24 -21.94 27.87
N TYR A 533 -4.92 -20.66 28.09
CA TYR A 533 -3.54 -20.19 27.99
C TYR A 533 -2.98 -19.45 29.21
N TYR A 534 -3.83 -19.00 30.15
CA TYR A 534 -3.35 -18.29 31.32
C TYR A 534 -2.89 -19.25 32.42
N SER A 535 -1.69 -19.05 32.94
CA SER A 535 -1.16 -19.74 34.10
C SER A 535 -1.27 -18.86 35.35
N PRO A 536 -2.17 -19.16 36.31
CA PRO A 536 -2.27 -18.42 37.58
C PRO A 536 -0.98 -18.47 38.41
N GLN A 537 -0.19 -19.54 38.28
CA GLN A 537 1.08 -19.73 38.98
C GLN A 537 2.13 -18.71 38.54
N THR A 538 2.33 -18.55 37.25
CA THR A 538 3.31 -17.60 36.68
C THR A 538 2.73 -16.22 36.46
N GLY A 539 1.41 -16.09 36.24
CA GLY A 539 0.74 -14.85 35.84
C GLY A 539 0.98 -14.51 34.37
N SER A 540 1.25 -15.51 33.54
CA SER A 540 1.59 -15.32 32.12
C SER A 540 0.76 -16.21 31.22
N PHE A 541 0.62 -15.78 29.96
CA PHE A 541 0.05 -16.53 28.86
C PHE A 541 1.19 -17.24 28.10
N ILE A 542 1.06 -18.53 27.86
CA ILE A 542 2.02 -19.34 27.06
C ILE A 542 3.49 -19.15 27.52
N GLY A 543 3.71 -18.89 28.81
CA GLY A 543 5.06 -18.61 29.35
C GLY A 543 5.70 -17.32 28.84
N ASP A 544 4.90 -16.39 28.28
CA ASP A 544 5.32 -15.15 27.62
C ASP A 544 6.18 -15.39 26.36
N ALA A 545 5.92 -16.50 25.64
CA ALA A 545 6.55 -16.77 24.36
C ALA A 545 6.22 -15.62 23.38
N GLN A 546 7.27 -15.03 22.78
CA GLN A 546 7.15 -14.03 21.70
C GLN A 546 6.09 -12.94 21.98
N GLY A 547 6.11 -12.38 23.21
CA GLY A 547 5.19 -11.30 23.57
C GLY A 547 3.75 -11.71 23.82
N ALA A 548 3.45 -12.99 24.08
CA ALA A 548 2.08 -13.47 24.32
C ALA A 548 1.33 -12.67 25.38
N ASN A 549 2.01 -12.23 26.45
CA ASN A 549 1.39 -11.36 27.45
C ASN A 549 0.95 -9.99 26.86
N SER A 550 1.70 -9.44 25.88
CA SER A 550 1.33 -8.17 25.24
C SER A 550 0.02 -8.30 24.46
N PHE A 551 -0.16 -9.39 23.70
CA PHE A 551 -1.44 -9.70 23.03
C PHE A 551 -2.60 -9.77 24.03
N ALA A 552 -2.39 -10.42 25.18
CA ALA A 552 -3.41 -10.54 26.20
C ALA A 552 -3.72 -9.19 26.87
N VAL A 553 -2.70 -8.42 27.24
CA VAL A 553 -2.85 -7.09 27.84
C VAL A 553 -3.55 -6.12 26.91
N ASP A 554 -3.25 -6.15 25.61
CA ASP A 554 -3.89 -5.30 24.59
C ASP A 554 -5.42 -5.47 24.52
N ILE A 555 -5.90 -6.66 24.80
CA ILE A 555 -7.33 -6.96 24.87
C ILE A 555 -7.90 -6.93 26.29
N GLY A 556 -7.13 -6.42 27.27
CA GLY A 556 -7.55 -6.25 28.66
C GLY A 556 -7.51 -7.53 29.51
N LEU A 557 -6.69 -8.52 29.17
CA LEU A 557 -6.48 -9.73 29.93
C LEU A 557 -5.17 -9.71 30.73
N GLY A 558 -5.06 -10.56 31.78
CA GLY A 558 -3.85 -10.78 32.58
C GLY A 558 -3.50 -9.69 33.57
N GLY A 559 -4.11 -8.50 33.45
CA GLY A 559 -3.95 -7.37 34.39
C GLY A 559 -2.48 -6.98 34.61
N GLU A 560 -2.21 -6.32 35.74
CA GLU A 560 -0.87 -5.81 36.08
C GLU A 560 0.18 -6.92 36.17
N ARG A 561 -0.19 -8.14 36.54
CA ARG A 561 0.77 -9.23 36.71
C ARG A 561 1.36 -9.69 35.37
N ALA A 562 0.52 -9.85 34.35
CA ALA A 562 0.98 -10.21 33.02
C ALA A 562 1.81 -9.06 32.42
N PHE A 563 1.37 -7.81 32.56
CA PHE A 563 2.11 -6.65 32.11
C PHE A 563 3.48 -6.53 32.77
N ASN A 564 3.58 -6.70 34.11
CA ASN A 564 4.85 -6.63 34.82
C ASN A 564 5.82 -7.74 34.40
N ASN A 565 5.32 -8.93 34.04
CA ASN A 565 6.16 -9.99 33.45
C ASN A 565 6.69 -9.58 32.08
N THR A 566 5.85 -9.02 31.20
CA THR A 566 6.26 -8.46 29.91
C THR A 566 7.31 -7.36 30.09
N LYS A 567 7.04 -6.37 30.93
CA LYS A 567 7.99 -5.29 31.21
C LYS A 567 9.34 -5.84 31.66
N LYS A 568 9.34 -6.74 32.65
CA LYS A 568 10.58 -7.37 33.16
C LYS A 568 11.35 -8.10 32.08
N LYS A 569 10.66 -8.84 31.19
CA LYS A 569 11.28 -9.54 30.07
C LYS A 569 11.96 -8.56 29.13
N TYR A 570 11.22 -7.55 28.68
CA TYR A 570 11.70 -6.62 27.66
C TYR A 570 12.61 -5.52 28.23
N ASP A 571 12.59 -5.24 29.54
CA ASP A 571 13.64 -4.42 30.18
C ASP A 571 15.01 -5.11 30.12
N ALA A 572 15.04 -6.43 30.08
CA ALA A 572 16.27 -7.22 29.99
C ALA A 572 16.65 -7.63 28.55
N ALA A 573 15.72 -7.50 27.61
CA ALA A 573 15.96 -7.87 26.21
C ALA A 573 16.70 -6.76 25.46
N ASP A 574 17.53 -7.11 24.50
CA ASP A 574 18.28 -6.20 23.62
C ASP A 574 17.75 -6.18 22.16
N ALA A 575 16.61 -6.84 21.92
CA ALA A 575 15.93 -6.89 20.62
C ALA A 575 14.48 -7.37 20.78
N PHE A 576 13.69 -7.25 19.71
CA PHE A 576 12.39 -7.90 19.58
C PHE A 576 12.59 -9.41 19.37
N ASP A 577 11.67 -10.21 19.94
CA ASP A 577 11.51 -11.64 19.66
C ASP A 577 10.16 -11.97 19.01
N THR A 578 9.43 -10.93 18.62
CA THR A 578 8.06 -10.95 18.08
C THR A 578 8.05 -10.91 16.56
N GLY A 579 6.95 -11.38 15.98
CA GLY A 579 6.63 -11.17 14.58
C GLY A 579 5.98 -9.80 14.33
N ILE A 580 5.29 -9.66 13.19
CA ILE A 580 4.78 -8.37 12.72
C ILE A 580 3.71 -7.76 13.64
N PHE A 581 2.73 -8.57 14.06
CA PHE A 581 1.68 -8.10 14.98
C PHE A 581 2.22 -7.92 16.40
N GLY A 582 3.05 -8.85 16.86
CA GLY A 582 3.61 -8.77 18.20
C GLY A 582 4.53 -7.58 18.40
N THR A 583 5.34 -7.21 17.39
CA THR A 583 6.20 -6.03 17.45
C THR A 583 5.39 -4.75 17.59
N ASP A 584 4.31 -4.64 16.83
CA ASP A 584 3.40 -3.50 16.90
C ASP A 584 2.66 -3.44 18.24
N ILE A 585 2.03 -4.54 18.65
CA ILE A 585 1.25 -4.63 19.89
C ILE A 585 2.14 -4.39 21.11
N LEU A 586 3.32 -5.01 21.16
CA LEU A 586 4.27 -4.84 22.27
C LEU A 586 4.69 -3.37 22.41
N THR A 587 5.06 -2.73 21.30
CA THR A 587 5.46 -1.32 21.30
C THR A 587 4.35 -0.43 21.80
N ARG A 588 3.12 -0.63 21.32
CA ARG A 588 1.94 0.12 21.75
C ARG A 588 1.65 -0.08 23.23
N VAL A 589 1.59 -1.33 23.68
CA VAL A 589 1.28 -1.67 25.11
C VAL A 589 2.30 -1.06 26.06
N LEU A 590 3.59 -1.04 25.69
CA LEU A 590 4.62 -0.39 26.49
C LEU A 590 4.37 1.12 26.64
N PHE A 591 4.08 1.81 25.55
CA PHE A 591 3.75 3.24 25.60
C PHE A 591 2.43 3.51 26.35
N GLU A 592 1.36 2.78 26.06
CA GLU A 592 0.06 2.96 26.73
C GLU A 592 0.14 2.74 28.25
N ARG A 593 1.13 1.98 28.72
CA ARG A 593 1.40 1.73 30.12
C ARG A 593 2.51 2.63 30.70
N GLY A 594 2.89 3.70 30.00
CA GLY A 594 3.90 4.67 30.46
C GLY A 594 5.33 4.13 30.54
N CYS A 595 5.65 3.08 29.78
CA CYS A 595 7.00 2.49 29.73
C CYS A 595 7.76 2.95 28.48
N ALA A 596 7.80 4.27 28.26
CA ALA A 596 8.43 4.90 27.09
C ALA A 596 9.92 4.50 26.97
N ASP A 597 10.66 4.40 28.08
CA ASP A 597 12.07 4.00 28.09
C ASP A 597 12.28 2.58 27.54
N THR A 598 11.44 1.62 27.92
CA THR A 598 11.52 0.25 27.41
C THR A 598 11.16 0.21 25.92
N ALA A 599 10.12 0.91 25.48
CA ALA A 599 9.74 1.00 24.08
C ALA A 599 10.84 1.66 23.23
N PHE A 600 11.38 2.80 23.68
CA PHE A 600 12.46 3.51 23.01
C PHE A 600 13.72 2.64 22.90
N ARG A 601 14.08 1.95 23.97
CA ARG A 601 15.24 1.06 23.98
C ARG A 601 15.08 -0.10 22.97
N LEU A 602 13.90 -0.70 22.84
CA LEU A 602 13.63 -1.71 21.82
C LEU A 602 13.70 -1.15 20.42
N LEU A 603 13.09 0.02 20.14
CA LEU A 603 13.15 0.68 18.84
C LEU A 603 14.57 1.08 18.42
N THR A 604 15.46 1.31 19.38
CA THR A 604 16.86 1.70 19.16
C THR A 604 17.85 0.58 19.48
N SER A 605 17.37 -0.63 19.77
CA SER A 605 18.18 -1.80 20.15
C SER A 605 19.10 -2.26 19.02
N THR A 606 20.17 -2.98 19.38
CA THR A 606 21.25 -3.37 18.44
C THR A 606 21.39 -4.89 18.24
N GLY A 607 20.50 -5.68 18.83
CA GLY A 607 20.44 -7.13 18.67
C GLY A 607 19.99 -7.58 17.28
N LYS A 608 19.89 -8.87 17.06
CA LYS A 608 19.49 -9.41 15.74
C LYS A 608 18.08 -9.00 15.30
N GLY A 609 17.10 -9.07 16.18
CA GLY A 609 15.72 -8.64 15.93
C GLY A 609 15.55 -7.13 16.13
N SER A 610 16.29 -6.30 15.40
CA SER A 610 16.28 -4.85 15.57
C SER A 610 16.32 -4.09 14.25
N PHE A 611 15.75 -2.91 14.23
CA PHE A 611 15.86 -1.97 13.11
C PHE A 611 17.30 -1.51 12.87
N TYR A 612 18.11 -1.44 13.93
CA TYR A 612 19.54 -1.14 13.81
C TYR A 612 20.28 -2.20 12.99
N ASN A 613 19.91 -3.48 13.11
CA ASN A 613 20.53 -4.54 12.32
C ASN A 613 20.29 -4.33 10.81
N MET A 614 19.08 -3.93 10.42
CA MET A 614 18.78 -3.54 9.04
C MET A 614 19.61 -2.33 8.61
N LYS A 615 19.58 -1.23 9.37
CA LYS A 615 20.35 -0.01 9.10
C LYS A 615 21.84 -0.27 8.96
N LYS A 616 22.43 -1.06 9.86
CA LYS A 616 23.85 -1.42 9.87
C LYS A 616 24.29 -2.18 8.61
N GLN A 617 23.39 -2.96 8.03
CA GLN A 617 23.61 -3.68 6.78
C GLN A 617 23.37 -2.80 5.54
N GLY A 618 23.10 -1.50 5.72
CA GLY A 618 22.92 -0.54 4.65
C GLY A 618 21.48 -0.36 4.16
N ALA A 619 20.49 -0.91 4.91
CA ALA A 619 19.10 -0.72 4.58
C ALA A 619 18.70 0.76 4.52
N THR A 620 17.95 1.12 3.51
CA THR A 620 17.32 2.42 3.35
C THR A 620 15.80 2.34 3.41
N THR A 621 15.29 1.13 3.47
CA THR A 621 13.90 0.69 3.55
C THR A 621 13.75 -0.33 4.68
N ILE A 622 12.53 -0.58 5.12
CA ILE A 622 12.22 -1.65 6.09
C ILE A 622 12.22 -3.00 5.34
N TRP A 623 12.77 -4.02 5.95
CA TRP A 623 12.90 -5.36 5.39
C TRP A 623 11.77 -6.30 5.84
N GLU A 624 11.54 -7.36 5.07
CA GLU A 624 10.59 -8.42 5.40
C GLU A 624 11.03 -9.22 6.63
N ASN A 625 12.29 -9.60 6.67
CA ASN A 625 12.89 -10.37 7.77
C ASN A 625 13.98 -9.59 8.48
N TRP A 626 14.14 -9.85 9.78
CA TRP A 626 15.12 -9.19 10.64
C TRP A 626 16.58 -9.45 10.25
N ASP A 627 16.85 -10.54 9.55
CA ASP A 627 18.19 -10.97 9.10
C ASP A 627 18.55 -10.53 7.68
N GLY A 628 17.58 -10.00 6.93
CA GLY A 628 17.74 -9.55 5.55
C GLY A 628 17.50 -10.64 4.51
N GLU A 629 16.94 -11.79 4.89
CA GLU A 629 16.43 -12.73 3.90
C GLU A 629 15.19 -12.15 3.20
N ARG A 630 14.94 -12.49 1.94
CA ARG A 630 13.83 -12.06 1.09
C ARG A 630 13.82 -10.55 0.81
N SER A 631 12.62 -9.91 0.77
CA SER A 631 12.42 -8.53 0.35
C SER A 631 13.09 -7.51 1.28
N HIS A 632 13.81 -6.56 0.68
CA HIS A 632 14.37 -5.41 1.35
C HIS A 632 13.46 -4.16 1.28
N SER A 633 12.21 -4.32 0.87
CA SER A 633 11.20 -3.24 0.83
C SER A 633 9.83 -3.79 1.23
N HIS A 634 9.61 -3.94 2.56
CA HIS A 634 8.41 -4.55 3.13
C HIS A 634 7.94 -3.72 4.33
N SER A 635 6.75 -3.14 4.28
CA SER A 635 6.36 -2.06 5.21
C SER A 635 5.94 -2.52 6.60
N MET A 636 5.57 -3.78 6.79
CA MET A 636 4.84 -4.28 7.95
C MET A 636 5.49 -3.97 9.31
N PHE A 637 6.79 -4.19 9.50
CA PHE A 637 7.48 -3.82 10.75
C PHE A 637 7.56 -2.32 10.97
N GLY A 638 7.54 -1.53 9.90
CA GLY A 638 7.60 -0.07 9.96
C GLY A 638 6.32 0.59 10.50
N ALA A 639 5.23 -0.17 10.68
CA ALA A 639 3.97 0.33 11.25
C ALA A 639 4.16 1.02 12.62
N VAL A 640 5.18 0.62 13.41
CA VAL A 640 5.54 1.23 14.69
C VAL A 640 5.95 2.70 14.58
N THR A 641 6.26 3.20 13.38
CA THR A 641 6.65 4.61 13.13
C THR A 641 5.57 5.59 13.58
N ARG A 642 4.29 5.21 13.53
CA ARG A 642 3.19 6.06 14.03
C ARG A 642 3.33 6.41 15.51
N TYR A 643 4.00 5.57 16.29
CA TYR A 643 4.20 5.81 17.73
C TYR A 643 5.20 6.92 18.03
N LEU A 644 6.05 7.29 17.06
CA LEU A 644 6.87 8.50 17.15
C LEU A 644 5.99 9.75 17.25
N PHE A 645 4.86 9.76 16.57
CA PHE A 645 3.89 10.85 16.59
C PHE A 645 2.90 10.73 17.75
N SER A 646 2.28 9.55 17.91
CA SER A 646 1.21 9.35 18.91
C SER A 646 1.73 9.38 20.35
N PHE A 647 2.98 8.95 20.59
CA PHE A 647 3.51 8.89 21.96
C PHE A 647 4.71 9.80 22.17
N ILE A 648 5.76 9.77 21.33
CA ILE A 648 6.95 10.61 21.59
C ILE A 648 6.60 12.09 21.41
N LEU A 649 5.94 12.48 20.33
CA LEU A 649 5.41 13.84 20.15
C LEU A 649 4.06 14.04 20.87
N GLY A 650 3.37 12.94 21.22
CA GLY A 650 2.12 12.95 21.95
C GLY A 650 0.91 13.42 21.15
N ILE A 651 0.98 13.45 19.82
CA ILE A 651 -0.14 13.88 18.96
C ILE A 651 -1.22 12.81 18.94
N THR A 652 -2.31 13.03 19.69
CA THR A 652 -3.41 12.09 19.84
C THR A 652 -4.77 12.82 19.94
N GLN A 653 -5.81 12.09 20.26
CA GLN A 653 -7.15 12.63 20.45
C GLN A 653 -7.84 11.91 21.62
N GLU A 654 -8.87 12.53 22.22
CA GLU A 654 -9.65 11.87 23.26
C GLU A 654 -10.18 10.51 22.79
N LYS A 655 -10.29 9.54 23.70
CA LYS A 655 -10.68 8.15 23.40
C LYS A 655 -11.94 8.04 22.54
N ASN A 656 -12.97 8.85 22.83
CA ASN A 656 -14.25 8.84 22.13
C ASN A 656 -14.32 9.86 20.98
N SER A 657 -13.16 10.42 20.56
CA SER A 657 -13.04 11.35 19.44
C SER A 657 -12.62 10.63 18.17
N ALA A 658 -12.93 11.23 17.03
CA ALA A 658 -12.50 10.80 15.73
C ALA A 658 -12.26 12.01 14.82
N GLY A 659 -11.37 11.87 13.82
CA GLY A 659 -11.02 12.98 12.92
C GLY A 659 -10.39 14.15 13.65
N TYR A 660 -9.69 13.89 14.74
CA TYR A 660 -9.05 14.91 15.60
C TYR A 660 -10.01 16.02 16.06
N GLU A 661 -11.28 15.66 16.30
CA GLU A 661 -12.28 16.60 16.82
C GLU A 661 -11.89 17.18 18.17
N LYS A 662 -11.28 16.34 19.01
CA LYS A 662 -10.76 16.72 20.32
C LYS A 662 -9.28 16.32 20.41
N ILE A 663 -8.42 17.24 20.08
CA ILE A 663 -6.98 17.04 20.05
C ILE A 663 -6.43 17.02 21.47
N VAL A 664 -5.54 16.07 21.74
CA VAL A 664 -4.76 15.96 22.96
C VAL A 664 -3.28 15.81 22.59
N ILE A 665 -2.45 16.61 23.21
CA ILE A 665 -0.99 16.52 23.08
C ILE A 665 -0.47 15.96 24.42
N ALA A 666 0.00 14.72 24.40
CA ALA A 666 0.42 13.97 25.59
C ALA A 666 1.77 13.27 25.37
N PRO A 667 2.87 14.02 25.25
CA PRO A 667 4.17 13.45 24.92
C PRO A 667 4.70 12.56 26.05
N GLN A 668 5.33 11.45 25.64
CA GLN A 668 6.07 10.54 26.51
C GLN A 668 7.54 10.56 26.08
N ILE A 669 8.37 11.27 26.79
CA ILE A 669 9.74 11.52 26.41
C ILE A 669 10.66 10.55 27.15
N PRO A 670 11.26 9.57 26.46
CA PRO A 670 12.15 8.60 27.08
C PRO A 670 13.46 9.24 27.53
N ASP A 671 14.11 8.62 28.49
CA ASP A 671 15.45 9.02 28.92
C ASP A 671 16.45 8.94 27.76
N GLY A 672 17.33 9.94 27.67
CA GLY A 672 18.32 10.06 26.60
C GLY A 672 17.79 10.71 25.31
N LEU A 673 16.49 11.00 25.18
CA LEU A 673 15.96 11.76 24.06
C LEU A 673 15.75 13.21 24.46
N ASN A 674 16.67 14.09 24.06
CA ASN A 674 16.69 15.49 24.50
C ASN A 674 15.92 16.45 23.58
N ARG A 675 15.55 16.03 22.40
CA ARG A 675 14.75 16.81 21.45
C ARG A 675 14.05 15.93 20.43
N ALA A 676 12.89 16.36 20.06
CA ALA A 676 12.22 15.89 18.82
C ALA A 676 11.30 16.99 18.30
N SER A 677 11.01 16.91 17.01
CA SER A 677 10.05 17.78 16.33
C SER A 677 9.37 17.01 15.22
N GLY A 678 8.13 17.38 14.92
CA GLY A 678 7.40 16.81 13.80
C GLY A 678 6.00 17.38 13.69
N HIS A 679 5.36 17.08 12.58
CA HIS A 679 3.98 17.45 12.32
C HIS A 679 3.23 16.34 11.58
N ILE A 680 1.91 16.39 11.67
CA ILE A 680 0.98 15.67 10.80
C ILE A 680 -0.08 16.64 10.28
N THR A 681 -0.58 16.40 9.08
CA THR A 681 -1.73 17.13 8.54
C THR A 681 -2.99 16.29 8.70
N THR A 682 -3.92 16.80 9.51
CA THR A 682 -5.20 16.14 9.78
C THR A 682 -6.32 16.76 8.94
N VAL A 683 -7.51 16.15 8.98
CA VAL A 683 -8.73 16.74 8.36
C VAL A 683 -9.14 18.09 8.97
N ARG A 684 -8.53 18.49 10.10
CA ARG A 684 -8.76 19.76 10.80
C ARG A 684 -7.69 20.79 10.49
N GLY A 685 -6.55 20.39 9.99
CA GLY A 685 -5.37 21.21 9.75
C GLY A 685 -4.11 20.56 10.32
N GLU A 686 -3.02 21.29 10.28
CA GLU A 686 -1.73 20.83 10.79
C GLU A 686 -1.67 20.83 12.31
N ILE A 687 -1.08 19.76 12.85
CA ILE A 687 -0.68 19.66 14.26
C ILE A 687 0.83 19.46 14.27
N ALA A 688 1.56 20.40 14.87
CA ALA A 688 3.02 20.33 15.00
C ALA A 688 3.43 20.37 16.47
N VAL A 689 4.39 19.54 16.83
CA VAL A 689 4.95 19.48 18.18
C VAL A 689 6.45 19.44 18.10
N SER A 690 7.12 20.24 18.93
CA SER A 690 8.54 20.11 19.17
C SER A 690 8.85 20.29 20.65
N PHE A 691 9.90 19.60 21.12
CA PHE A 691 10.41 19.80 22.47
C PHE A 691 11.94 19.84 22.50
N ILE A 692 12.45 20.56 23.51
CA ILE A 692 13.86 20.59 23.87
C ILE A 692 13.94 20.37 25.39
N ARG A 693 14.69 19.35 25.80
CA ARG A 693 14.90 18.94 27.21
C ARG A 693 16.35 19.19 27.61
N THR A 694 16.54 19.85 28.73
CA THR A 694 17.84 19.96 29.44
C THR A 694 17.75 19.17 30.76
N GLU A 695 18.80 19.25 31.60
CA GLU A 695 18.77 18.68 32.94
C GLU A 695 17.83 19.40 33.91
N ARG A 696 17.46 20.66 33.60
CA ARG A 696 16.72 21.52 34.52
C ARG A 696 15.35 21.95 34.01
N GLU A 697 15.11 21.91 32.72
CA GLU A 697 13.94 22.48 32.10
C GLU A 697 13.57 21.76 30.81
N MET A 698 12.33 21.91 30.41
CA MET A 698 11.81 21.43 29.13
C MET A 698 10.89 22.48 28.51
N ASP A 699 11.14 22.77 27.24
CA ASP A 699 10.29 23.63 26.44
C ASP A 699 9.53 22.83 25.38
N PHE A 700 8.24 23.08 25.25
CA PHE A 700 7.40 22.58 24.18
C PHE A 700 6.88 23.73 23.34
N TYR A 701 6.96 23.56 22.02
CA TYR A 701 6.33 24.43 21.03
C TYR A 701 5.30 23.61 20.30
N VAL A 702 4.03 24.00 20.39
CA VAL A 702 2.89 23.23 19.89
C VAL A 702 2.02 24.12 19.01
N THR A 703 1.79 23.70 17.77
CA THR A 703 0.84 24.35 16.86
C THR A 703 -0.37 23.43 16.72
N VAL A 704 -1.57 23.97 16.92
CA VAL A 704 -2.83 23.23 16.77
C VAL A 704 -3.83 24.02 15.91
N PRO A 705 -4.65 23.35 15.08
CA PRO A 705 -5.61 24.01 14.18
C PRO A 705 -6.88 24.48 14.88
N GLN A 706 -7.07 24.11 16.14
CA GLN A 706 -8.20 24.45 16.96
C GLN A 706 -7.85 24.27 18.45
N LYS A 707 -8.75 24.67 19.37
CA LYS A 707 -8.60 24.41 20.79
C LYS A 707 -8.26 22.93 21.08
N ALA A 708 -7.24 22.70 21.92
CA ALA A 708 -6.72 21.39 22.28
C ALA A 708 -6.30 21.33 23.75
N TRP A 709 -5.90 20.15 24.22
CA TRP A 709 -5.36 19.94 25.56
C TRP A 709 -3.93 19.44 25.47
N PHE A 710 -3.09 19.94 26.37
CA PHE A 710 -1.71 19.45 26.58
C PHE A 710 -1.62 18.82 27.95
N THR A 711 -1.00 17.65 28.05
CA THR A 711 -0.73 16.98 29.33
C THR A 711 0.71 16.42 29.31
N TYR A 712 1.44 16.62 30.42
CA TYR A 712 2.75 16.03 30.61
C TYR A 712 2.95 15.58 32.06
N GLY A 713 3.22 14.29 32.27
CA GLY A 713 3.24 13.69 33.62
C GLY A 713 1.87 13.72 34.27
N SER A 714 1.83 13.74 35.61
CA SER A 714 0.58 13.76 36.41
C SER A 714 0.06 15.16 36.70
N ASP A 715 0.90 16.19 36.62
CA ASP A 715 0.66 17.48 37.24
C ASP A 715 0.65 18.68 36.27
N CYS A 716 1.01 18.44 35.00
CA CYS A 716 1.02 19.48 33.97
C CYS A 716 -0.14 19.30 33.01
N GLU A 717 -1.16 20.17 33.12
CA GLU A 717 -2.31 20.19 32.21
C GLU A 717 -2.56 21.64 31.76
N TYR A 718 -2.60 21.87 30.45
CA TYR A 718 -2.79 23.18 29.84
C TYR A 718 -3.83 23.13 28.74
N GLU A 719 -4.63 24.18 28.63
CA GLU A 719 -5.48 24.43 27.49
C GLU A 719 -4.63 25.10 26.38
N LEU A 720 -4.66 24.53 25.18
CA LEU A 720 -4.01 25.09 23.98
C LEU A 720 -5.03 25.85 23.14
N TRP A 721 -4.60 26.99 22.63
CA TRP A 721 -5.38 27.81 21.72
C TRP A 721 -4.96 27.58 20.27
N GLU A 722 -5.87 27.81 19.33
CA GLU A 722 -5.57 27.76 17.90
C GLU A 722 -4.31 28.60 17.57
N GLY A 723 -3.40 28.00 16.80
CA GLY A 723 -2.10 28.59 16.46
C GLY A 723 -0.96 28.06 17.34
N GLU A 724 0.06 28.88 17.52
CA GLU A 724 1.29 28.52 18.24
C GLU A 724 1.12 28.69 19.75
N ASN A 725 1.59 27.70 20.50
CA ASN A 725 1.60 27.69 21.98
C ASN A 725 3.02 27.32 22.43
N HIS A 726 3.46 27.93 23.54
CA HIS A 726 4.74 27.63 24.22
C HIS A 726 4.45 27.19 25.64
N ILE A 727 4.94 26.04 26.05
CA ILE A 727 4.84 25.51 27.41
C ILE A 727 6.26 25.31 27.93
N HIS A 728 6.57 25.92 29.06
CA HIS A 728 7.82 25.77 29.76
C HIS A 728 7.61 25.03 31.08
N ILE A 729 8.45 24.03 31.34
CA ILE A 729 8.40 23.19 32.55
C ILE A 729 9.78 23.17 33.19
N ASP A 730 9.89 23.72 34.42
CA ASP A 730 11.07 23.58 35.25
C ASP A 730 11.04 22.23 35.98
N PHE A 731 12.18 21.54 35.99
CA PHE A 731 12.35 20.37 36.87
C PHE A 731 12.87 20.84 38.22
N GLU A 732 12.10 20.59 39.28
CA GLU A 732 12.54 20.87 40.65
C GLU A 732 13.80 20.04 40.96
N GLU A 733 14.78 20.64 41.69
CA GLU A 733 16.02 20.00 42.12
C GLU A 733 15.79 18.85 43.11
#